data_0bf2857bdcdd94653e1515aaa36e1b51
#
_entry.id   0bf2857bdcdd94653e1515aaa36e1b51
#
_cell.length_a   1.000
_cell.length_b   1.000
_cell.length_c   1.000
_cell.angle_alpha   90.00
_cell.angle_beta   90.00
_cell.angle_gamma   90.00
#
_symmetry.space_group_name_H-M   'P 1'
#
loop_
_entity.id
_entity.type
_entity.pdbx_description
1 polymer ?
#
loop_
_entity_poly.entity_id
_entity_poly.type
_entity_poly.pdbx_seq_one_letter_code
_entity_poly.pdbx_strand_id
1 'polypeptide(L)'
;MPRSVRMIIILTILSLFYITLFVPLTPTVDENFFFSSDDPQLQSEILIDRLFVRKSSQLILSATGKIGDNQYQNKISEISKALAELDGIVSVNSLTSEGPGSLRSALNSPLWKRLIISNDRKSTNIILILEEEKSSEIVPKVETIMKSFQDKDFLLQAAGLPYVVELIKRNLLRDLRIFNLLAFLIFGFFIYQIFRSKSILAGTMIACLNACIWTFIITNLINIPMGILTANLGTIIFVMTLSHIIFLTFNWRAFREDTNCKDPIKDAIRRTFPPSFWSMLTTFLGFLSLLTVSAKPLRDLGVSGAIGSLVAIVVAYCVFPAFLKMVHPRPRKKSKIEHYEVKTYKAIDIGKQFIIIIIFVTCLLTLPGLTMLDSDPSLLSYFSPSGKIHQGLSYIDRNGGSSPLILVVRTKNGDKIHSDKSYKQLWALQESLEQHRAVGSVISLPVIIAQAIQQTPILGWIMPRHLLLEAMEMSINDKVAKSFITDDRKYGLFMLRMIESYRTLPRLDIVEEIRLITENEGFYLEIAGDIYILQGQLAKLVIKSLIGGLSKLILLFGIIAFIVSRSWRITLSVVVSIFVIPLTILGCFGIYRIPLDIISAPASNVAIAMGIDSMIHMIKAYRRTRNWQKVRDELWQPVLTSMFVIAIGFGIFLFSTFPPTQRFGGAILLGTVLAALTALYIMPLLSDKNRLGEWIGSLRVKINQLATKSF
;
A
#
# COMPACT_ATOMS: atom_id res chain seq x y z
N MET A 1 -41.75 -17.30 -3.64
CA MET A 1 -40.42 -16.89 -4.12
C MET A 1 -40.26 -17.32 -5.58
N PRO A 2 -39.93 -16.43 -6.52
CA PRO A 2 -39.80 -16.77 -7.95
C PRO A 2 -38.72 -17.85 -8.17
N ARG A 3 -38.91 -18.70 -9.21
CA ARG A 3 -37.94 -19.76 -9.53
C ARG A 3 -36.52 -19.21 -9.75
N SER A 4 -36.43 -18.05 -10.44
CA SER A 4 -35.14 -17.36 -10.69
C SER A 4 -34.38 -17.00 -9.39
N VAL A 5 -35.08 -16.49 -8.39
CA VAL A 5 -34.45 -16.11 -7.11
C VAL A 5 -33.99 -17.35 -6.34
N ARG A 6 -34.79 -18.45 -6.35
CA ARG A 6 -34.33 -19.71 -5.70
C ARG A 6 -33.07 -20.24 -6.37
N MET A 7 -33.02 -20.25 -7.70
CA MET A 7 -31.83 -20.67 -8.46
C MET A 7 -30.58 -19.80 -8.12
N ILE A 8 -30.75 -18.48 -8.03
CA ILE A 8 -29.66 -17.56 -7.67
C ILE A 8 -29.14 -17.87 -6.24
N ILE A 9 -30.02 -18.11 -5.29
CA ILE A 9 -29.62 -18.43 -3.91
C ILE A 9 -28.86 -19.76 -3.88
N ILE A 10 -29.36 -20.81 -4.56
CA ILE A 10 -28.66 -22.09 -4.64
C ILE A 10 -27.28 -21.91 -5.28
N LEU A 11 -27.17 -21.16 -6.38
CA LEU A 11 -25.89 -20.87 -7.01
C LEU A 11 -24.94 -20.10 -6.08
N THR A 12 -25.46 -19.12 -5.31
CA THR A 12 -24.68 -18.41 -4.29
C THR A 12 -24.13 -19.35 -3.22
N ILE A 13 -24.96 -20.26 -2.72
CA ILE A 13 -24.55 -21.24 -1.69
C ILE A 13 -23.48 -22.18 -2.25
N LEU A 14 -23.68 -22.69 -3.48
CA LEU A 14 -22.70 -23.55 -4.13
C LEU A 14 -21.37 -22.83 -4.37
N SER A 15 -21.43 -21.57 -4.83
CA SER A 15 -20.24 -20.75 -5.05
C SER A 15 -19.52 -20.42 -3.72
N LEU A 16 -20.28 -20.19 -2.64
CA LEU A 16 -19.72 -19.99 -1.31
C LEU A 16 -19.04 -21.26 -0.78
N PHE A 17 -19.64 -22.42 -1.01
CA PHE A 17 -19.06 -23.71 -0.67
C PHE A 17 -17.75 -23.96 -1.47
N TYR A 18 -17.76 -23.65 -2.76
CA TYR A 18 -16.56 -23.78 -3.61
C TYR A 18 -15.42 -22.90 -3.12
N ILE A 19 -15.69 -21.61 -2.82
CA ILE A 19 -14.63 -20.68 -2.40
C ILE A 19 -14.00 -21.10 -1.05
N THR A 20 -14.79 -21.63 -0.13
CA THR A 20 -14.29 -22.08 1.19
C THR A 20 -13.40 -23.33 1.10
N LEU A 21 -13.60 -24.18 0.10
CA LEU A 21 -12.84 -25.42 -0.07
C LEU A 21 -11.62 -25.28 -1.00
N PHE A 22 -11.72 -24.46 -2.05
CA PHE A 22 -10.75 -24.48 -3.14
C PHE A 22 -9.98 -23.16 -3.32
N VAL A 23 -10.40 -22.05 -2.67
CA VAL A 23 -9.74 -20.76 -2.82
C VAL A 23 -9.03 -20.39 -1.53
N PRO A 24 -7.69 -20.28 -1.52
CA PRO A 24 -6.96 -19.80 -0.36
C PRO A 24 -7.22 -18.30 -0.16
N LEU A 25 -8.01 -17.97 0.85
CA LEU A 25 -8.31 -16.57 1.20
C LEU A 25 -7.28 -15.94 2.14
N THR A 26 -6.18 -16.61 2.39
CA THR A 26 -5.07 -16.09 3.20
C THR A 26 -4.11 -15.30 2.31
N PRO A 27 -3.82 -14.03 2.63
CA PRO A 27 -2.84 -13.26 1.89
C PRO A 27 -1.46 -13.92 1.96
N THR A 28 -0.86 -14.12 0.80
CA THR A 28 0.54 -14.51 0.70
C THR A 28 1.40 -13.25 0.72
N VAL A 29 2.30 -13.17 1.70
CA VAL A 29 3.25 -12.07 1.85
C VAL A 29 4.61 -12.72 2.09
N ASP A 30 5.44 -12.76 1.05
CA ASP A 30 6.81 -13.25 1.11
C ASP A 30 7.78 -12.10 1.37
N GLU A 31 9.02 -12.38 1.73
CA GLU A 31 10.04 -11.37 1.95
C GLU A 31 10.28 -10.50 0.68
N ASN A 32 10.19 -11.11 -0.50
CA ASN A 32 10.31 -10.44 -1.80
C ASN A 32 8.96 -10.10 -2.45
N PHE A 33 7.90 -9.86 -1.66
CA PHE A 33 6.53 -9.69 -2.16
C PHE A 33 6.31 -8.46 -3.08
N PHE A 34 7.25 -7.55 -3.16
CA PHE A 34 7.17 -6.37 -4.03
C PHE A 34 7.55 -6.66 -5.49
N PHE A 35 8.40 -7.67 -5.73
CA PHE A 35 8.95 -7.97 -7.04
C PHE A 35 8.70 -9.42 -7.44
N SER A 36 8.65 -9.66 -8.74
CA SER A 36 8.66 -11.01 -9.32
C SER A 36 10.09 -11.48 -9.47
N SER A 37 10.33 -12.81 -9.47
CA SER A 37 11.66 -13.40 -9.67
C SER A 37 12.37 -12.91 -10.94
N ASP A 38 11.60 -12.54 -11.98
CA ASP A 38 12.12 -12.08 -13.26
C ASP A 38 12.31 -10.54 -13.34
N ASP A 39 11.97 -9.82 -12.27
CA ASP A 39 12.09 -8.37 -12.25
C ASP A 39 13.59 -7.96 -12.20
N PRO A 40 14.03 -6.95 -13.01
CA PRO A 40 15.42 -6.51 -13.04
C PRO A 40 15.99 -6.10 -11.68
N GLN A 41 15.11 -5.68 -10.77
CA GLN A 41 15.48 -5.22 -9.43
C GLN A 41 16.02 -6.36 -8.56
N LEU A 42 15.58 -7.61 -8.78
CA LEU A 42 16.08 -8.78 -8.05
C LEU A 42 17.38 -9.36 -8.61
N GLN A 43 17.82 -8.93 -9.79
CA GLN A 43 19.05 -9.45 -10.38
C GLN A 43 20.30 -9.18 -9.53
N SER A 44 20.34 -8.02 -8.85
CA SER A 44 21.43 -7.71 -7.92
C SER A 44 21.48 -8.68 -6.75
N GLU A 45 20.32 -9.07 -6.19
CA GLU A 45 20.22 -10.07 -5.13
C GLU A 45 20.72 -11.44 -5.61
N ILE A 46 20.24 -11.87 -6.77
CA ILE A 46 20.64 -13.16 -7.38
C ILE A 46 22.16 -13.20 -7.63
N LEU A 47 22.76 -12.09 -8.04
CA LEU A 47 24.20 -11.99 -8.25
C LEU A 47 24.97 -12.05 -6.93
N ILE A 48 24.50 -11.35 -5.90
CA ILE A 48 25.12 -11.39 -4.56
C ILE A 48 25.07 -12.82 -4.00
N ASP A 49 23.91 -13.50 -4.10
CA ASP A 49 23.74 -14.88 -3.62
C ASP A 49 24.57 -15.92 -4.40
N ARG A 50 24.94 -15.61 -5.64
CA ARG A 50 25.88 -16.44 -6.43
C ARG A 50 27.33 -16.23 -6.04
N LEU A 51 27.69 -15.00 -5.70
CA LEU A 51 29.06 -14.62 -5.37
C LEU A 51 29.46 -14.98 -3.93
N PHE A 52 28.49 -14.92 -3.01
CA PHE A 52 28.72 -15.10 -1.59
C PHE A 52 27.77 -16.15 -0.98
N VAL A 53 28.29 -16.93 -0.05
CA VAL A 53 27.46 -17.92 0.67
C VAL A 53 26.54 -17.19 1.64
N ARG A 54 25.31 -16.94 1.20
CA ARG A 54 24.29 -16.21 1.97
C ARG A 54 22.92 -16.87 1.77
N LYS A 55 22.41 -17.51 2.78
CA LYS A 55 21.08 -18.16 2.74
C LYS A 55 20.40 -18.13 4.11
N SER A 56 20.13 -16.94 4.65
CA SER A 56 19.43 -16.92 5.94
C SER A 56 18.79 -15.58 6.21
N SER A 57 17.50 -15.63 6.54
CA SER A 57 16.75 -14.51 7.10
C SER A 57 17.19 -14.22 8.52
N GLN A 58 17.32 -12.93 8.88
CA GLN A 58 17.74 -12.51 10.20
C GLN A 58 16.59 -11.88 10.99
N LEU A 59 16.44 -12.33 12.24
CA LEU A 59 15.56 -11.72 13.23
C LEU A 59 16.40 -11.18 14.38
N ILE A 60 16.20 -9.94 14.76
CA ILE A 60 16.93 -9.27 15.83
C ILE A 60 16.00 -9.06 17.00
N LEU A 61 16.37 -9.56 18.17
CA LEU A 61 15.71 -9.27 19.43
C LEU A 61 16.60 -8.36 20.25
N SER A 62 16.12 -7.18 20.59
CA SER A 62 16.82 -6.25 21.47
C SER A 62 16.28 -6.42 22.89
N ALA A 63 17.15 -6.79 23.82
CA ALA A 63 16.87 -6.92 25.23
C ALA A 63 17.35 -5.67 25.96
N THR A 64 16.42 -4.86 26.47
CA THR A 64 16.71 -3.64 27.23
C THR A 64 16.64 -3.93 28.72
N GLY A 65 17.64 -3.46 29.49
CA GLY A 65 17.69 -3.67 30.94
C GLY A 65 19.03 -3.23 31.51
N LYS A 66 19.34 -3.67 32.70
CA LYS A 66 20.66 -3.42 33.36
C LYS A 66 21.69 -4.39 32.81
N ILE A 67 22.27 -4.09 31.64
CA ILE A 67 23.16 -4.99 30.88
C ILE A 67 24.39 -5.48 31.64
N GLY A 68 24.84 -4.77 32.69
CA GLY A 68 25.98 -5.17 33.54
C GLY A 68 25.60 -6.14 34.67
N ASP A 69 24.32 -6.42 34.89
CA ASP A 69 23.86 -7.28 36.00
C ASP A 69 23.93 -8.76 35.60
N ASN A 70 24.33 -9.60 36.58
CA ASN A 70 24.34 -11.05 36.39
C ASN A 70 22.95 -11.61 36.13
N GLN A 71 21.89 -11.06 36.72
CA GLN A 71 20.52 -11.46 36.45
C GLN A 71 20.14 -11.23 34.98
N TYR A 72 20.56 -10.10 34.39
CA TYR A 72 20.36 -9.82 32.98
C TYR A 72 21.06 -10.85 32.10
N GLN A 73 22.33 -11.17 32.38
CA GLN A 73 23.09 -12.14 31.60
C GLN A 73 22.50 -13.55 31.70
N ASN A 74 22.02 -13.96 32.88
CA ASN A 74 21.34 -15.23 33.06
C ASN A 74 20.04 -15.30 32.24
N LYS A 75 19.22 -14.23 32.22
CA LYS A 75 18.03 -14.16 31.38
C LYS A 75 18.37 -14.28 29.89
N ILE A 76 19.42 -13.57 29.43
CA ILE A 76 19.89 -13.69 28.03
C ILE A 76 20.28 -15.13 27.72
N SER A 77 20.96 -15.82 28.64
CA SER A 77 21.33 -17.22 28.48
C SER A 77 20.14 -18.15 28.36
N GLU A 78 19.16 -17.99 29.26
CA GLU A 78 17.94 -18.81 29.26
C GLU A 78 17.11 -18.58 27.99
N ILE A 79 16.91 -17.31 27.57
CA ILE A 79 16.24 -16.95 26.34
C ILE A 79 16.96 -17.55 25.13
N SER A 80 18.29 -17.41 25.07
CA SER A 80 19.06 -17.93 23.95
C SER A 80 18.95 -19.44 23.82
N LYS A 81 18.93 -20.16 24.93
CA LYS A 81 18.70 -21.62 24.94
C LYS A 81 17.31 -21.98 24.46
N ALA A 82 16.28 -21.31 25.02
CA ALA A 82 14.88 -21.56 24.61
C ALA A 82 14.63 -21.26 23.12
N LEU A 83 15.31 -20.24 22.59
CA LEU A 83 15.24 -19.92 21.16
C LEU A 83 15.98 -20.94 20.29
N ALA A 84 17.14 -21.44 20.74
CA ALA A 84 17.91 -22.43 19.99
C ALA A 84 17.21 -23.79 19.88
N GLU A 85 16.26 -24.10 20.78
CA GLU A 85 15.44 -25.32 20.74
C GLU A 85 14.31 -25.26 19.70
N LEU A 86 14.03 -24.09 19.11
CA LEU A 86 12.98 -23.97 18.10
C LEU A 86 13.42 -24.52 16.75
N ASP A 87 12.63 -25.42 16.19
CA ASP A 87 12.81 -25.91 14.81
C ASP A 87 12.75 -24.77 13.80
N GLY A 88 13.76 -24.70 12.90
CA GLY A 88 13.92 -23.64 11.88
C GLY A 88 14.82 -22.48 12.31
N ILE A 89 15.40 -22.50 13.53
CA ILE A 89 16.48 -21.59 13.91
C ILE A 89 17.83 -22.27 13.63
N VAL A 90 18.63 -21.65 12.76
CA VAL A 90 19.95 -22.18 12.36
C VAL A 90 21.02 -21.85 13.41
N SER A 91 21.01 -20.60 13.94
CA SER A 91 21.93 -20.18 15.00
C SER A 91 21.35 -19.04 15.83
N VAL A 92 21.83 -18.92 17.07
CA VAL A 92 21.45 -17.88 18.04
C VAL A 92 22.71 -17.18 18.52
N ASN A 93 22.97 -15.97 18.00
CA ASN A 93 24.12 -15.18 18.38
C ASN A 93 23.70 -14.15 19.45
N SER A 94 24.20 -14.28 20.65
CA SER A 94 23.88 -13.41 21.78
C SER A 94 25.10 -13.13 22.64
N LEU A 95 24.91 -12.38 23.71
CA LEU A 95 25.98 -12.13 24.68
C LEU A 95 26.57 -13.44 25.29
N THR A 96 25.73 -14.48 25.43
CA THR A 96 26.04 -15.71 26.15
C THR A 96 26.03 -16.96 25.28
N SER A 97 25.43 -16.92 24.08
CA SER A 97 25.34 -18.04 23.13
C SER A 97 26.00 -17.67 21.82
N GLU A 98 26.92 -18.51 21.34
CA GLU A 98 27.72 -18.25 20.13
C GLU A 98 28.33 -16.83 20.08
N GLY A 99 28.64 -16.26 21.26
CA GLY A 99 29.02 -14.87 21.44
C GLY A 99 30.21 -14.69 22.36
N PRO A 100 30.45 -13.46 22.83
CA PRO A 100 31.63 -13.08 23.61
C PRO A 100 31.67 -13.64 25.05
N GLY A 101 30.58 -14.21 25.54
CA GLY A 101 30.47 -14.78 26.88
C GLY A 101 30.30 -13.78 28.02
N SER A 102 30.70 -12.54 27.84
CA SER A 102 30.54 -11.48 28.84
C SER A 102 30.44 -10.08 28.19
N LEU A 103 29.80 -9.14 28.90
CA LEU A 103 29.65 -7.77 28.45
C LEU A 103 31.04 -7.07 28.23
N ARG A 104 32.00 -7.32 29.11
CA ARG A 104 33.36 -6.75 28.99
C ARG A 104 34.06 -7.25 27.73
N SER A 105 33.92 -8.53 27.41
CA SER A 105 34.48 -9.13 26.21
C SER A 105 33.78 -8.56 24.97
N ALA A 106 32.44 -8.39 25.00
CA ALA A 106 31.67 -7.80 23.93
C ALA A 106 32.10 -6.34 23.61
N LEU A 107 32.25 -5.53 24.63
CA LEU A 107 32.61 -4.11 24.46
C LEU A 107 34.03 -3.93 23.87
N ASN A 108 34.94 -4.83 24.17
CA ASN A 108 36.31 -4.80 23.65
C ASN A 108 36.42 -5.42 22.25
N SER A 109 35.50 -6.26 21.84
CA SER A 109 35.50 -6.98 20.58
C SER A 109 35.15 -6.08 19.39
N PRO A 110 35.93 -6.07 18.30
CA PRO A 110 35.59 -5.34 17.08
C PRO A 110 34.28 -5.80 16.44
N LEU A 111 34.00 -7.09 16.48
CA LEU A 111 32.81 -7.70 15.89
C LEU A 111 31.60 -7.60 16.81
N TRP A 112 31.72 -8.10 18.03
CA TRP A 112 30.58 -8.24 18.94
C TRP A 112 30.03 -6.88 19.43
N LYS A 113 30.89 -5.87 19.54
CA LYS A 113 30.46 -4.49 19.84
C LYS A 113 29.47 -3.97 18.78
N ARG A 114 29.71 -4.27 17.51
CA ARG A 114 28.88 -3.83 16.37
C ARG A 114 27.61 -4.65 16.20
N LEU A 115 27.65 -5.94 16.52
CA LEU A 115 26.53 -6.85 16.37
C LEU A 115 25.56 -6.84 17.55
N ILE A 116 26.10 -6.91 18.77
CA ILE A 116 25.32 -7.23 19.96
C ILE A 116 25.02 -6.00 20.79
N ILE A 117 25.92 -5.01 20.87
CA ILE A 117 25.73 -3.86 21.76
C ILE A 117 24.96 -2.75 21.05
N SER A 118 23.89 -2.23 21.67
CA SER A 118 23.20 -1.03 21.19
C SER A 118 24.07 0.23 21.33
N ASN A 119 23.86 1.24 20.47
CA ASN A 119 24.64 2.48 20.49
C ASN A 119 24.49 3.24 21.82
N ASP A 120 23.31 3.18 22.44
CA ASP A 120 23.04 3.80 23.76
C ASP A 120 23.55 2.97 24.94
N ARG A 121 24.07 1.77 24.71
CA ARG A 121 24.54 0.80 25.70
C ARG A 121 23.52 0.44 26.78
N LYS A 122 22.21 0.49 26.43
CA LYS A 122 21.12 0.10 27.34
C LYS A 122 20.51 -1.23 26.99
N SER A 123 20.88 -1.82 25.85
CA SER A 123 20.37 -3.12 25.42
C SER A 123 21.48 -3.95 24.77
N THR A 124 21.24 -5.27 24.76
CA THR A 124 21.99 -6.20 23.93
C THR A 124 21.07 -6.88 22.94
N ASN A 125 21.60 -7.17 21.75
CA ASN A 125 20.86 -7.84 20.70
C ASN A 125 21.09 -9.36 20.76
N ILE A 126 20.02 -10.12 20.53
CA ILE A 126 20.06 -11.55 20.21
C ILE A 126 19.72 -11.65 18.73
N ILE A 127 20.65 -12.15 17.93
CA ILE A 127 20.48 -12.28 16.48
C ILE A 127 20.17 -13.72 16.17
N LEU A 128 18.99 -13.98 15.61
CA LEU A 128 18.52 -15.27 15.18
C LEU A 128 18.73 -15.38 13.67
N ILE A 129 19.35 -16.45 13.25
CA ILE A 129 19.45 -16.84 11.86
C ILE A 129 18.39 -17.90 11.61
N LEU A 130 17.46 -17.62 10.68
CA LEU A 130 16.30 -18.45 10.41
C LEU A 130 16.46 -19.20 9.08
N GLU A 131 15.85 -20.38 8.99
CA GLU A 131 15.57 -21.02 7.71
C GLU A 131 14.53 -20.20 6.95
N GLU A 132 14.81 -19.81 5.71
CA GLU A 132 13.98 -18.91 4.91
C GLU A 132 12.56 -19.45 4.72
N GLU A 133 12.41 -20.75 4.47
CA GLU A 133 11.12 -21.39 4.25
C GLU A 133 10.21 -21.43 5.49
N LYS A 134 10.78 -21.39 6.71
CA LYS A 134 10.06 -21.49 7.98
C LYS A 134 9.89 -20.16 8.71
N SER A 135 10.40 -19.05 8.17
CA SER A 135 10.46 -17.75 8.85
C SER A 135 9.09 -17.28 9.37
N SER A 136 8.01 -17.48 8.62
CA SER A 136 6.65 -17.10 9.02
C SER A 136 6.07 -17.93 10.17
N GLU A 137 6.52 -19.19 10.35
CA GLU A 137 6.04 -20.06 11.41
C GLU A 137 6.81 -19.86 12.73
N ILE A 138 8.05 -19.38 12.62
CA ILE A 138 8.95 -19.20 13.76
C ILE A 138 8.58 -17.93 14.54
N VAL A 139 8.23 -16.84 13.84
CA VAL A 139 7.94 -15.54 14.48
C VAL A 139 6.90 -15.64 15.62
N PRO A 140 5.75 -16.33 15.46
CA PRO A 140 4.80 -16.48 16.57
C PRO A 140 5.36 -17.23 17.77
N LYS A 141 6.23 -18.23 17.55
CA LYS A 141 6.88 -19.00 18.63
C LYS A 141 7.89 -18.14 19.38
N VAL A 142 8.68 -17.35 18.64
CA VAL A 142 9.62 -16.36 19.22
C VAL A 142 8.87 -15.33 20.07
N GLU A 143 7.75 -14.80 19.60
CA GLU A 143 6.94 -13.84 20.37
C GLU A 143 6.41 -14.47 21.67
N THR A 144 6.09 -15.76 21.67
CA THR A 144 5.63 -16.47 22.86
C THR A 144 6.76 -16.56 23.89
N ILE A 145 7.96 -16.91 23.48
CA ILE A 145 9.16 -16.92 24.34
C ILE A 145 9.44 -15.48 24.84
N MET A 146 9.43 -14.47 23.98
CA MET A 146 9.62 -13.08 24.40
C MET A 146 8.66 -12.68 25.51
N LYS A 147 7.38 -13.03 25.39
CA LYS A 147 6.34 -12.68 26.38
C LYS A 147 6.56 -13.37 27.73
N SER A 148 7.10 -14.60 27.75
CA SER A 148 7.33 -15.35 29.00
C SER A 148 8.50 -14.78 29.83
N PHE A 149 9.45 -14.10 29.19
CA PHE A 149 10.62 -13.52 29.86
C PHE A 149 10.52 -12.02 30.13
N GLN A 150 9.52 -11.33 29.55
CA GLN A 150 9.34 -9.89 29.76
C GLN A 150 8.83 -9.57 31.17
N ASP A 151 9.45 -8.54 31.77
CA ASP A 151 8.99 -7.93 33.02
C ASP A 151 9.17 -6.39 32.98
N LYS A 152 8.98 -5.70 34.12
CA LYS A 152 9.10 -4.23 34.22
C LYS A 152 10.51 -3.70 33.98
N ASP A 153 11.53 -4.47 34.31
CA ASP A 153 12.94 -4.08 34.24
C ASP A 153 13.66 -4.76 33.07
N PHE A 154 13.00 -5.66 32.34
CA PHE A 154 13.56 -6.40 31.22
C PHE A 154 12.58 -6.44 30.07
N LEU A 155 12.84 -5.62 29.03
CA LEU A 155 11.99 -5.45 27.86
C LEU A 155 12.64 -6.09 26.64
N LEU A 156 11.91 -6.98 25.95
CA LEU A 156 12.30 -7.57 24.67
C LEU A 156 11.56 -6.91 23.53
N GLN A 157 12.30 -6.49 22.50
CA GLN A 157 11.75 -5.90 21.28
C GLN A 157 12.31 -6.63 20.07
N ALA A 158 11.50 -6.85 19.03
CA ALA A 158 11.89 -7.56 17.85
C ALA A 158 11.94 -6.66 16.63
N ALA A 159 12.90 -6.90 15.73
CA ALA A 159 13.02 -6.30 14.42
C ALA A 159 13.63 -7.30 13.43
N GLY A 160 13.51 -6.99 12.16
CA GLY A 160 13.97 -7.81 11.04
C GLY A 160 12.84 -8.01 10.04
N LEU A 161 13.22 -8.29 8.80
CA LEU A 161 12.27 -8.45 7.70
C LEU A 161 11.22 -9.54 7.97
N PRO A 162 11.57 -10.77 8.45
CA PRO A 162 10.59 -11.81 8.75
C PRO A 162 9.53 -11.36 9.75
N TYR A 163 9.96 -10.60 10.78
CA TYR A 163 9.04 -10.07 11.79
C TYR A 163 8.06 -9.05 11.20
N VAL A 164 8.57 -8.10 10.42
CA VAL A 164 7.75 -7.06 9.77
C VAL A 164 6.76 -7.68 8.80
N VAL A 165 7.17 -8.65 7.98
CA VAL A 165 6.33 -9.37 7.01
C VAL A 165 5.19 -10.10 7.73
N GLU A 166 5.48 -10.84 8.80
CA GLU A 166 4.46 -11.55 9.57
C GLU A 166 3.46 -10.58 10.23
N LEU A 167 3.94 -9.45 10.76
CA LEU A 167 3.05 -8.42 11.32
C LEU A 167 2.16 -7.78 10.26
N ILE A 168 2.68 -7.50 9.06
CA ILE A 168 1.88 -7.01 7.93
C ILE A 168 0.81 -8.03 7.58
N LYS A 169 1.17 -9.31 7.44
CA LYS A 169 0.24 -10.40 7.14
C LYS A 169 -0.89 -10.50 8.17
N ARG A 170 -0.57 -10.44 9.46
CA ARG A 170 -1.57 -10.46 10.54
C ARG A 170 -2.50 -9.26 10.51
N ASN A 171 -1.98 -8.06 10.28
CA ASN A 171 -2.78 -6.86 10.16
C ASN A 171 -3.72 -6.93 8.96
N LEU A 172 -3.22 -7.38 7.80
CA LEU A 172 -4.05 -7.59 6.60
C LEU A 172 -5.15 -8.62 6.82
N LEU A 173 -4.84 -9.76 7.45
CA LEU A 173 -5.85 -10.78 7.77
C LEU A 173 -6.92 -10.25 8.73
N ARG A 174 -6.52 -9.48 9.73
CA ARG A 174 -7.44 -8.83 10.66
C ARG A 174 -8.33 -7.82 9.96
N ASP A 175 -7.74 -6.98 9.13
CA ASP A 175 -8.46 -5.97 8.34
C ASP A 175 -9.46 -6.64 7.38
N LEU A 176 -9.05 -7.68 6.68
CA LEU A 176 -9.92 -8.48 5.81
C LEU A 176 -11.18 -8.98 6.55
N ARG A 177 -11.00 -9.59 7.71
CA ARG A 177 -12.11 -10.17 8.46
C ARG A 177 -13.05 -9.10 9.03
N ILE A 178 -12.48 -8.08 9.67
CA ILE A 178 -13.26 -7.05 10.39
C ILE A 178 -13.92 -6.08 9.40
N PHE A 179 -13.13 -5.53 8.47
CA PHE A 179 -13.63 -4.44 7.63
C PHE A 179 -14.53 -4.92 6.50
N ASN A 180 -14.28 -6.09 5.91
CA ASN A 180 -15.22 -6.65 4.93
C ASN A 180 -16.59 -6.96 5.56
N LEU A 181 -16.61 -7.52 6.78
CA LEU A 181 -17.86 -7.77 7.49
C LEU A 181 -18.56 -6.47 7.87
N LEU A 182 -17.81 -5.51 8.42
CA LEU A 182 -18.34 -4.21 8.84
C LEU A 182 -18.85 -3.40 7.64
N ALA A 183 -18.11 -3.40 6.53
CA ALA A 183 -18.53 -2.79 5.27
C ALA A 183 -19.85 -3.41 4.76
N PHE A 184 -19.94 -4.74 4.76
CA PHE A 184 -21.14 -5.45 4.38
C PHE A 184 -22.36 -5.03 5.22
N LEU A 185 -22.22 -4.96 6.54
CA LEU A 185 -23.30 -4.54 7.44
C LEU A 185 -23.69 -3.08 7.24
N ILE A 186 -22.71 -2.18 7.11
CA ILE A 186 -22.95 -0.76 6.93
C ILE A 186 -23.59 -0.47 5.56
N PHE A 187 -23.09 -1.08 4.49
CA PHE A 187 -23.73 -0.98 3.18
C PHE A 187 -25.18 -1.48 3.23
N GLY A 188 -25.41 -2.63 3.87
CA GLY A 188 -26.76 -3.18 4.06
C GLY A 188 -27.68 -2.22 4.81
N PHE A 189 -27.20 -1.63 5.90
CA PHE A 189 -27.95 -0.65 6.68
C PHE A 189 -28.35 0.58 5.83
N PHE A 190 -27.40 1.20 5.11
CA PHE A 190 -27.70 2.36 4.29
C PHE A 190 -28.61 2.03 3.11
N ILE A 191 -28.41 0.92 2.43
CA ILE A 191 -29.31 0.46 1.35
C ILE A 191 -30.72 0.27 1.88
N TYR A 192 -30.88 -0.33 3.07
CA TYR A 192 -32.20 -0.46 3.68
C TYR A 192 -32.82 0.90 4.02
N GLN A 193 -32.05 1.83 4.60
CA GLN A 193 -32.54 3.17 4.95
C GLN A 193 -32.97 3.98 3.71
N ILE A 194 -32.21 3.91 2.63
CA ILE A 194 -32.48 4.65 1.38
C ILE A 194 -33.69 4.07 0.65
N PHE A 195 -33.71 2.75 0.51
CA PHE A 195 -34.74 2.10 -0.32
C PHE A 195 -35.93 1.57 0.46
N ARG A 196 -35.82 1.41 1.78
CA ARG A 196 -36.91 0.94 2.66
C ARG A 196 -37.60 -0.33 2.17
N SER A 197 -36.83 -1.27 1.56
CA SER A 197 -37.34 -2.51 0.96
C SER A 197 -36.42 -3.69 1.27
N LYS A 198 -36.96 -4.71 1.93
CA LYS A 198 -36.24 -5.95 2.25
C LYS A 198 -35.79 -6.71 0.98
N SER A 199 -36.62 -6.68 -0.09
CA SER A 199 -36.26 -7.35 -1.35
C SER A 199 -35.12 -6.64 -2.09
N ILE A 200 -35.08 -5.30 -2.08
CA ILE A 200 -33.96 -4.53 -2.66
C ILE A 200 -32.70 -4.79 -1.82
N LEU A 201 -32.80 -4.74 -0.48
CA LEU A 201 -31.67 -5.06 0.39
C LEU A 201 -31.11 -6.45 0.08
N ALA A 202 -31.95 -7.49 0.16
CA ALA A 202 -31.51 -8.87 -0.07
C ALA A 202 -30.90 -9.04 -1.47
N GLY A 203 -31.54 -8.48 -2.50
CA GLY A 203 -31.05 -8.54 -3.88
C GLY A 203 -29.70 -7.85 -4.05
N THR A 204 -29.52 -6.67 -3.45
CA THR A 204 -28.25 -5.95 -3.50
C THR A 204 -27.13 -6.71 -2.78
N MET A 205 -27.39 -7.19 -1.56
CA MET A 205 -26.38 -7.91 -0.78
C MET A 205 -25.97 -9.22 -1.46
N ILE A 206 -26.93 -9.99 -1.97
CA ILE A 206 -26.66 -11.25 -2.70
C ILE A 206 -25.92 -10.96 -4.01
N ALA A 207 -26.29 -9.94 -4.76
CA ALA A 207 -25.59 -9.57 -5.99
C ALA A 207 -24.14 -9.15 -5.70
N CYS A 208 -23.92 -8.25 -4.74
CA CYS A 208 -22.57 -7.81 -4.38
C CYS A 208 -21.69 -8.97 -3.85
N LEU A 209 -22.28 -9.87 -3.04
CA LEU A 209 -21.60 -11.06 -2.55
C LEU A 209 -21.20 -11.99 -3.69
N ASN A 210 -22.12 -12.26 -4.65
CA ASN A 210 -21.79 -13.06 -5.83
C ASN A 210 -20.70 -12.43 -6.68
N ALA A 211 -20.70 -11.11 -6.84
CA ALA A 211 -19.65 -10.42 -7.58
C ALA A 211 -18.28 -10.63 -6.93
N CYS A 212 -18.18 -10.52 -5.61
CA CYS A 212 -16.94 -10.80 -4.88
C CYS A 212 -16.51 -12.27 -5.02
N ILE A 213 -17.44 -13.21 -4.75
CA ILE A 213 -17.15 -14.65 -4.81
C ILE A 213 -16.67 -15.06 -6.21
N TRP A 214 -17.40 -14.69 -7.25
CA TRP A 214 -17.04 -15.07 -8.63
C TRP A 214 -15.73 -14.44 -9.08
N THR A 215 -15.44 -13.21 -8.65
CA THR A 215 -14.14 -12.61 -8.95
C THR A 215 -13.01 -13.39 -8.30
N PHE A 216 -13.11 -13.73 -7.00
CA PHE A 216 -12.08 -14.52 -6.33
C PHE A 216 -11.92 -15.93 -6.90
N ILE A 217 -13.02 -16.58 -7.32
CA ILE A 217 -12.95 -17.88 -8.00
C ILE A 217 -12.19 -17.74 -9.32
N ILE A 218 -12.53 -16.74 -10.16
CA ILE A 218 -11.90 -16.54 -11.47
C ILE A 218 -10.42 -16.18 -11.30
N THR A 219 -10.07 -15.30 -10.37
CA THR A 219 -8.66 -14.92 -10.11
C THR A 219 -7.85 -16.11 -9.62
N ASN A 220 -8.42 -16.97 -8.78
CA ASN A 220 -7.75 -18.19 -8.34
C ASN A 220 -7.54 -19.19 -9.48
N LEU A 221 -8.52 -19.35 -10.40
CA LEU A 221 -8.42 -20.22 -11.56
C LEU A 221 -7.30 -19.81 -12.53
N ILE A 222 -6.94 -18.54 -12.58
CA ILE A 222 -5.82 -18.01 -13.37
C ILE A 222 -4.53 -17.86 -12.55
N ASN A 223 -4.47 -18.50 -11.37
CA ASN A 223 -3.32 -18.54 -10.48
C ASN A 223 -2.79 -17.16 -10.01
N ILE A 224 -3.69 -16.20 -9.81
CA ILE A 224 -3.32 -14.92 -9.16
C ILE A 224 -3.49 -15.07 -7.65
N PRO A 225 -2.40 -15.01 -6.87
CA PRO A 225 -2.48 -15.16 -5.42
C PRO A 225 -3.15 -13.96 -4.77
N MET A 226 -3.77 -14.20 -3.60
CA MET A 226 -4.24 -13.10 -2.77
C MET A 226 -3.03 -12.44 -2.10
N GLY A 227 -2.61 -11.28 -2.61
CA GLY A 227 -1.52 -10.47 -2.08
C GLY A 227 -2.00 -9.28 -1.24
N ILE A 228 -1.07 -8.38 -0.89
CA ILE A 228 -1.33 -7.21 -0.03
C ILE A 228 -2.43 -6.29 -0.60
N LEU A 229 -2.41 -6.02 -1.90
CA LEU A 229 -3.39 -5.11 -2.52
C LEU A 229 -4.71 -5.81 -2.86
N THR A 230 -4.65 -7.07 -3.28
CA THR A 230 -5.84 -7.85 -3.60
C THR A 230 -6.65 -8.24 -2.36
N ALA A 231 -6.08 -8.10 -1.16
CA ALA A 231 -6.81 -8.22 0.10
C ALA A 231 -8.01 -7.25 0.18
N ASN A 232 -7.86 -6.02 -0.30
CA ASN A 232 -8.94 -5.03 -0.30
C ASN A 232 -9.88 -5.12 -1.52
N LEU A 233 -9.62 -6.04 -2.45
CA LEU A 233 -10.37 -6.19 -3.70
C LEU A 233 -11.86 -6.46 -3.47
N GLY A 234 -12.20 -7.25 -2.45
CA GLY A 234 -13.58 -7.56 -2.10
C GLY A 234 -14.43 -6.30 -1.86
N THR A 235 -13.94 -5.34 -1.08
CA THR A 235 -14.63 -4.06 -0.85
C THR A 235 -14.73 -3.24 -2.14
N ILE A 236 -13.69 -3.23 -2.97
CA ILE A 236 -13.69 -2.50 -4.26
C ILE A 236 -14.77 -3.06 -5.18
N ILE A 237 -14.84 -4.38 -5.37
CA ILE A 237 -15.83 -5.04 -6.23
C ILE A 237 -17.24 -4.85 -5.69
N PHE A 238 -17.41 -4.96 -4.37
CA PHE A 238 -18.70 -4.71 -3.72
C PHE A 238 -19.22 -3.32 -4.08
N VAL A 239 -18.39 -2.30 -3.92
CA VAL A 239 -18.74 -0.90 -4.21
C VAL A 239 -19.03 -0.68 -5.70
N MET A 240 -18.23 -1.27 -6.60
CA MET A 240 -18.46 -1.17 -8.05
C MET A 240 -19.82 -1.78 -8.44
N THR A 241 -20.13 -2.98 -7.93
CA THR A 241 -21.41 -3.63 -8.15
C THR A 241 -22.56 -2.79 -7.60
N LEU A 242 -22.36 -2.25 -6.41
CA LEU A 242 -23.36 -1.42 -5.73
C LEU A 242 -23.67 -0.13 -6.50
N SER A 243 -22.65 0.52 -7.09
CA SER A 243 -22.87 1.70 -7.94
C SER A 243 -23.85 1.40 -9.07
N HIS A 244 -23.62 0.34 -9.83
CA HIS A 244 -24.54 -0.07 -10.91
C HIS A 244 -25.96 -0.36 -10.40
N ILE A 245 -26.09 -1.02 -9.26
CA ILE A 245 -27.38 -1.35 -8.64
C ILE A 245 -28.12 -0.10 -8.18
N ILE A 246 -27.42 0.89 -7.62
CA ILE A 246 -28.03 2.17 -7.18
C ILE A 246 -28.67 2.88 -8.36
N PHE A 247 -27.92 3.10 -9.46
CA PHE A 247 -28.45 3.76 -10.66
C PHE A 247 -29.62 2.98 -11.28
N LEU A 248 -29.52 1.66 -11.34
CA LEU A 248 -30.61 0.80 -11.84
C LEU A 248 -31.86 0.91 -10.97
N THR A 249 -31.69 0.91 -9.63
CA THR A 249 -32.82 0.98 -8.69
C THR A 249 -33.53 2.32 -8.74
N PHE A 250 -32.80 3.44 -8.86
CA PHE A 250 -33.41 4.77 -9.00
C PHE A 250 -34.18 4.88 -10.33
N ASN A 251 -33.62 4.43 -11.45
CA ASN A 251 -34.35 4.42 -12.72
C ASN A 251 -35.56 3.48 -12.68
N TRP A 252 -35.45 2.30 -12.06
CA TRP A 252 -36.58 1.40 -11.88
C TRP A 252 -37.71 2.03 -11.04
N ARG A 253 -37.40 2.76 -9.96
CA ARG A 253 -38.40 3.50 -9.19
C ARG A 253 -39.11 4.53 -10.04
N ALA A 254 -38.35 5.33 -10.81
CA ALA A 254 -38.92 6.35 -11.68
C ALA A 254 -39.88 5.75 -12.72
N PHE A 255 -39.51 4.65 -13.39
CA PHE A 255 -40.41 3.98 -14.36
C PHE A 255 -41.57 3.29 -13.69
N ARG A 256 -41.44 2.83 -12.47
CA ARG A 256 -42.54 2.20 -11.72
C ARG A 256 -43.61 3.19 -11.30
N GLU A 257 -43.24 4.45 -11.12
CA GLU A 257 -44.16 5.57 -10.79
C GLU A 257 -44.85 6.09 -12.05
N ASP A 258 -44.30 5.85 -13.25
CA ASP A 258 -44.90 6.22 -14.53
C ASP A 258 -46.03 5.26 -14.89
N THR A 259 -47.24 5.82 -15.02
CA THR A 259 -48.47 5.04 -15.37
C THR A 259 -48.43 4.43 -16.75
N ASN A 260 -47.63 4.97 -17.67
CA ASN A 260 -47.56 4.53 -19.07
C ASN A 260 -46.52 3.42 -19.28
N CYS A 261 -45.73 3.06 -18.28
CA CYS A 261 -44.70 2.06 -18.39
C CYS A 261 -45.25 0.64 -18.15
N LYS A 262 -45.16 -0.22 -19.18
CA LYS A 262 -45.65 -1.61 -19.11
C LYS A 262 -44.69 -2.54 -18.36
N ASP A 263 -43.40 -2.37 -18.54
CA ASP A 263 -42.34 -3.16 -17.85
C ASP A 263 -41.25 -2.27 -17.27
N PRO A 264 -41.42 -1.79 -16.02
CA PRO A 264 -40.51 -0.89 -15.40
C PRO A 264 -39.06 -1.46 -15.26
N ILE A 265 -38.92 -2.79 -15.17
CA ILE A 265 -37.59 -3.42 -15.03
C ILE A 265 -36.85 -3.37 -16.36
N LYS A 266 -37.55 -3.75 -17.46
CA LYS A 266 -36.94 -3.74 -18.80
C LYS A 266 -36.57 -2.34 -19.25
N ASP A 267 -37.43 -1.36 -18.99
CA ASP A 267 -37.18 0.04 -19.35
C ASP A 267 -36.05 0.65 -18.49
N ALA A 268 -35.98 0.31 -17.20
CA ALA A 268 -34.86 0.71 -16.33
C ALA A 268 -33.52 0.12 -16.82
N ILE A 269 -33.49 -1.16 -17.16
CA ILE A 269 -32.28 -1.81 -17.72
C ILE A 269 -31.89 -1.11 -19.03
N ARG A 270 -32.84 -0.91 -19.97
CA ARG A 270 -32.55 -0.24 -21.24
C ARG A 270 -32.00 1.15 -21.09
N ARG A 271 -32.42 1.89 -20.05
CA ARG A 271 -31.97 3.24 -19.76
C ARG A 271 -30.61 3.27 -19.06
N THR A 272 -30.38 2.33 -18.13
CA THR A 272 -29.20 2.36 -17.24
C THR A 272 -28.02 1.58 -17.81
N PHE A 273 -28.24 0.50 -18.54
CA PHE A 273 -27.17 -0.36 -19.06
C PHE A 273 -26.17 0.38 -19.96
N PRO A 274 -26.56 1.22 -20.94
CA PRO A 274 -25.57 1.90 -21.78
C PRO A 274 -24.59 2.81 -21.03
N PRO A 275 -25.00 3.68 -20.08
CA PRO A 275 -24.04 4.42 -19.27
C PRO A 275 -23.23 3.51 -18.35
N SER A 276 -23.83 2.49 -17.72
CA SER A 276 -23.12 1.52 -16.88
C SER A 276 -22.07 0.72 -17.63
N PHE A 277 -22.34 0.36 -18.89
CA PHE A 277 -21.36 -0.33 -19.74
C PHE A 277 -20.13 0.55 -20.00
N TRP A 278 -20.32 1.83 -20.33
CA TRP A 278 -19.20 2.75 -20.53
C TRP A 278 -18.42 3.01 -19.23
N SER A 279 -19.14 3.10 -18.11
CA SER A 279 -18.54 3.20 -16.79
C SER A 279 -17.71 1.96 -16.45
N MET A 280 -18.27 0.76 -16.63
CA MET A 280 -17.53 -0.49 -16.46
C MET A 280 -16.29 -0.52 -17.35
N LEU A 281 -16.42 -0.14 -18.63
CA LEU A 281 -15.29 -0.13 -19.57
C LEU A 281 -14.17 0.81 -19.11
N THR A 282 -14.49 2.01 -18.60
CA THR A 282 -13.48 2.91 -18.04
C THR A 282 -12.78 2.30 -16.85
N THR A 283 -13.51 1.69 -15.93
CA THR A 283 -12.95 1.05 -14.74
C THR A 283 -12.09 -0.17 -15.10
N PHE A 284 -12.57 -1.00 -16.04
CA PHE A 284 -11.83 -2.14 -16.59
C PHE A 284 -10.49 -1.71 -17.18
N LEU A 285 -10.50 -0.69 -18.06
CA LEU A 285 -9.29 -0.17 -18.67
C LEU A 285 -8.38 0.55 -17.64
N GLY A 286 -8.97 1.15 -16.61
CA GLY A 286 -8.25 1.72 -15.47
C GLY A 286 -7.44 0.66 -14.74
N PHE A 287 -8.02 -0.48 -14.43
CA PHE A 287 -7.29 -1.60 -13.82
C PHE A 287 -6.27 -2.21 -14.78
N LEU A 288 -6.59 -2.38 -16.06
CA LEU A 288 -5.63 -2.88 -17.05
C LEU A 288 -4.40 -1.98 -17.19
N SER A 289 -4.52 -0.67 -16.94
CA SER A 289 -3.37 0.24 -16.98
C SER A 289 -2.30 -0.11 -15.93
N LEU A 290 -2.68 -0.78 -14.83
CA LEU A 290 -1.75 -1.24 -13.80
C LEU A 290 -0.84 -2.40 -14.27
N LEU A 291 -1.20 -3.10 -15.35
CA LEU A 291 -0.35 -4.15 -15.93
C LEU A 291 0.97 -3.62 -16.49
N THR A 292 1.01 -2.34 -16.83
CA THR A 292 2.25 -1.71 -17.35
C THR A 292 3.25 -1.35 -16.25
N VAL A 293 2.93 -1.67 -14.99
CA VAL A 293 3.73 -1.36 -13.81
C VAL A 293 4.62 -2.54 -13.48
N SER A 294 5.88 -2.30 -13.11
CA SER A 294 6.82 -3.36 -12.76
C SER A 294 6.53 -4.00 -11.40
N ALA A 295 5.83 -3.33 -10.48
CA ALA A 295 5.53 -3.89 -9.17
C ALA A 295 4.44 -4.99 -9.25
N LYS A 296 4.79 -6.21 -8.87
CA LYS A 296 3.92 -7.40 -8.89
C LYS A 296 2.56 -7.18 -8.21
N PRO A 297 2.47 -6.62 -6.98
CA PRO A 297 1.17 -6.41 -6.34
C PRO A 297 0.21 -5.51 -7.12
N LEU A 298 0.74 -4.52 -7.86
CA LEU A 298 -0.06 -3.64 -8.70
C LEU A 298 -0.56 -4.34 -9.96
N ARG A 299 0.25 -5.21 -10.57
CA ARG A 299 -0.18 -6.06 -11.70
C ARG A 299 -1.28 -7.02 -11.28
N ASP A 300 -1.12 -7.69 -10.13
CA ASP A 300 -2.11 -8.62 -9.59
C ASP A 300 -3.45 -7.91 -9.29
N LEU A 301 -3.40 -6.72 -8.69
CA LEU A 301 -4.58 -5.87 -8.50
C LEU A 301 -5.19 -5.46 -9.84
N GLY A 302 -4.38 -5.15 -10.84
CA GLY A 302 -4.81 -4.76 -12.18
C GLY A 302 -5.64 -5.84 -12.85
N VAL A 303 -5.14 -7.08 -12.90
CA VAL A 303 -5.89 -8.22 -13.48
C VAL A 303 -7.13 -8.53 -12.67
N SER A 304 -6.99 -8.63 -11.35
CA SER A 304 -8.11 -9.00 -10.48
C SER A 304 -9.21 -7.94 -10.47
N GLY A 305 -8.84 -6.65 -10.49
CA GLY A 305 -9.79 -5.55 -10.57
C GLY A 305 -10.49 -5.45 -11.94
N ALA A 306 -9.77 -5.73 -13.03
CA ALA A 306 -10.36 -5.81 -14.37
C ALA A 306 -11.42 -6.93 -14.45
N ILE A 307 -11.10 -8.12 -13.97
CA ILE A 307 -12.06 -9.24 -13.88
C ILE A 307 -13.25 -8.82 -13.01
N GLY A 308 -12.98 -8.23 -11.84
CA GLY A 308 -14.02 -7.76 -10.93
C GLY A 308 -14.98 -6.75 -11.54
N SER A 309 -14.48 -5.84 -12.40
CA SER A 309 -15.33 -4.86 -13.08
C SER A 309 -16.29 -5.51 -14.08
N LEU A 310 -15.83 -6.53 -14.83
CA LEU A 310 -16.66 -7.31 -15.74
C LEU A 310 -17.72 -8.12 -14.97
N VAL A 311 -17.32 -8.79 -13.90
CA VAL A 311 -18.22 -9.57 -13.06
C VAL A 311 -19.27 -8.67 -12.40
N ALA A 312 -18.88 -7.49 -11.93
CA ALA A 312 -19.77 -6.53 -11.28
C ALA A 312 -20.97 -6.14 -12.17
N ILE A 313 -20.72 -5.78 -13.43
CA ILE A 313 -21.80 -5.41 -14.34
C ILE A 313 -22.67 -6.62 -14.70
N VAL A 314 -22.07 -7.79 -14.96
CA VAL A 314 -22.84 -9.01 -15.26
C VAL A 314 -23.78 -9.33 -14.09
N VAL A 315 -23.30 -9.33 -12.87
CA VAL A 315 -24.09 -9.64 -11.68
C VAL A 315 -25.15 -8.56 -11.42
N ALA A 316 -24.82 -7.28 -11.57
CA ALA A 316 -25.76 -6.19 -11.38
C ALA A 316 -26.97 -6.25 -12.34
N TYR A 317 -26.78 -6.72 -13.57
CA TYR A 317 -27.85 -6.77 -14.57
C TYR A 317 -28.47 -8.16 -14.78
N CYS A 318 -27.81 -9.24 -14.38
CA CYS A 318 -28.36 -10.61 -14.48
C CYS A 318 -28.96 -11.11 -13.16
N VAL A 319 -28.36 -10.78 -12.02
CA VAL A 319 -28.79 -11.30 -10.70
C VAL A 319 -29.78 -10.37 -10.02
N PHE A 320 -29.44 -9.08 -9.88
CA PHE A 320 -30.23 -8.14 -9.11
C PHE A 320 -31.67 -7.91 -9.62
N PRO A 321 -31.97 -7.84 -10.93
CA PRO A 321 -33.33 -7.60 -11.44
C PRO A 321 -34.36 -8.66 -11.02
N ALA A 322 -33.91 -9.89 -10.73
CA ALA A 322 -34.81 -10.95 -10.26
C ALA A 322 -35.47 -10.59 -8.91
N PHE A 323 -34.75 -9.83 -8.05
CA PHE A 323 -35.23 -9.38 -6.74
C PHE A 323 -36.16 -8.17 -6.85
N LEU A 324 -36.01 -7.34 -7.88
CA LEU A 324 -36.95 -6.23 -8.14
C LEU A 324 -38.37 -6.73 -8.44
N LYS A 325 -38.52 -7.92 -9.06
CA LYS A 325 -39.80 -8.57 -9.28
C LYS A 325 -40.55 -8.92 -7.97
N MET A 326 -39.82 -9.07 -6.88
CA MET A 326 -40.40 -9.41 -5.56
C MET A 326 -40.86 -8.17 -4.77
N VAL A 327 -40.61 -6.98 -5.25
CA VAL A 327 -41.02 -5.75 -4.55
C VAL A 327 -42.50 -5.52 -4.75
N HIS A 328 -43.29 -5.79 -3.70
CA HIS A 328 -44.74 -5.61 -3.76
C HIS A 328 -45.13 -4.16 -4.08
N PRO A 329 -46.20 -3.96 -4.87
CA PRO A 329 -46.72 -2.63 -5.09
C PRO A 329 -47.17 -2.04 -3.74
N ARG A 330 -46.56 -0.94 -3.29
CA ARG A 330 -47.12 -0.17 -2.17
C ARG A 330 -48.43 0.45 -2.63
N PRO A 331 -49.53 0.41 -1.82
CA PRO A 331 -50.70 1.17 -2.14
C PRO A 331 -50.33 2.63 -2.36
N ARG A 332 -50.80 3.18 -3.50
CA ARG A 332 -50.58 4.58 -3.86
C ARG A 332 -51.15 5.50 -2.72
N LYS A 333 -50.34 5.88 -1.79
CA LYS A 333 -50.55 7.19 -1.18
C LYS A 333 -50.23 8.18 -2.29
N LYS A 334 -51.28 8.90 -2.78
CA LYS A 334 -51.09 10.10 -3.59
C LYS A 334 -50.06 10.95 -2.82
N SER A 335 -48.81 10.84 -3.18
CA SER A 335 -47.77 11.69 -2.63
C SER A 335 -48.14 13.08 -3.13
N LYS A 336 -48.49 13.94 -2.21
CA LYS A 336 -48.43 15.38 -2.43
C LYS A 336 -46.98 15.76 -2.68
N ILE A 337 -46.44 15.34 -3.82
CA ILE A 337 -45.26 15.91 -4.45
C ILE A 337 -45.77 17.04 -5.34
N GLU A 338 -46.65 17.86 -4.75
CA GLU A 338 -46.94 19.16 -5.24
C GLU A 338 -46.21 20.14 -4.34
N HIS A 339 -45.29 20.88 -4.92
CA HIS A 339 -44.78 22.16 -4.36
C HIS A 339 -43.76 22.11 -3.19
N TYR A 340 -42.84 21.15 -3.12
CA TYR A 340 -41.57 21.45 -2.48
C TYR A 340 -40.55 22.06 -3.48
N GLU A 341 -40.98 22.32 -4.72
CA GLU A 341 -40.09 22.75 -5.81
C GLU A 341 -39.59 24.20 -5.70
N VAL A 342 -40.25 25.08 -5.02
CA VAL A 342 -40.00 26.52 -5.23
C VAL A 342 -39.18 27.20 -4.10
N LYS A 343 -39.21 26.68 -2.88
CA LYS A 343 -38.43 27.31 -1.77
C LYS A 343 -37.01 26.80 -1.61
N THR A 344 -36.71 25.55 -2.08
CA THR A 344 -35.37 24.96 -2.00
C THR A 344 -34.42 25.53 -3.06
N TYR A 345 -34.96 26.07 -4.15
CA TYR A 345 -34.16 26.51 -5.31
C TYR A 345 -33.28 27.75 -5.05
N LYS A 346 -33.73 28.73 -4.26
CA LYS A 346 -32.90 29.93 -4.00
C LYS A 346 -31.77 29.69 -3.01
N ALA A 347 -31.97 28.84 -2.00
CA ALA A 347 -30.94 28.50 -1.03
C ALA A 347 -29.85 27.63 -1.66
N ILE A 348 -30.21 26.72 -2.62
CA ILE A 348 -29.27 25.86 -3.35
C ILE A 348 -28.42 26.66 -4.35
N ASP A 349 -28.89 27.77 -4.88
CA ASP A 349 -28.12 28.55 -5.87
C ASP A 349 -26.97 29.37 -5.24
N ILE A 350 -27.13 29.86 -4.03
CA ILE A 350 -26.03 30.48 -3.26
C ILE A 350 -24.98 29.41 -2.87
N GLY A 351 -25.45 28.22 -2.52
CA GLY A 351 -24.58 27.10 -2.20
C GLY A 351 -23.73 26.60 -3.38
N LYS A 352 -24.18 26.70 -4.62
CA LYS A 352 -23.43 26.23 -5.81
C LYS A 352 -22.14 27.01 -6.04
N GLN A 353 -22.21 28.34 -5.98
CA GLN A 353 -21.01 29.19 -6.16
C GLN A 353 -20.01 28.92 -5.04
N PHE A 354 -20.48 28.75 -3.82
CA PHE A 354 -19.68 28.44 -2.65
C PHE A 354 -18.95 27.10 -2.79
N ILE A 355 -19.64 26.04 -3.24
CA ILE A 355 -19.04 24.70 -3.47
C ILE A 355 -17.94 24.77 -4.55
N ILE A 356 -18.19 25.46 -5.66
CA ILE A 356 -17.20 25.62 -6.74
C ILE A 356 -15.97 26.38 -6.23
N ILE A 357 -16.18 27.44 -5.46
CA ILE A 357 -15.09 28.21 -4.85
C ILE A 357 -14.30 27.33 -3.87
N ILE A 358 -14.97 26.58 -3.02
CA ILE A 358 -14.31 25.66 -2.07
C ILE A 358 -13.43 24.66 -2.83
N ILE A 359 -13.95 24.00 -3.87
CA ILE A 359 -13.17 23.02 -4.64
C ILE A 359 -11.95 23.70 -5.27
N PHE A 360 -12.13 24.87 -5.87
CA PHE A 360 -11.05 25.62 -6.49
C PHE A 360 -9.99 26.06 -5.48
N VAL A 361 -10.41 26.62 -4.34
CA VAL A 361 -9.51 27.02 -3.26
C VAL A 361 -8.79 25.82 -2.66
N THR A 362 -9.51 24.71 -2.41
CA THR A 362 -8.88 23.47 -1.91
C THR A 362 -7.84 22.96 -2.90
N CYS A 363 -8.16 22.94 -4.18
CA CYS A 363 -7.22 22.51 -5.22
C CYS A 363 -5.98 23.43 -5.26
N LEU A 364 -6.16 24.75 -5.18
CA LEU A 364 -5.05 25.73 -5.17
C LEU A 364 -4.18 25.58 -3.91
N LEU A 365 -4.79 25.41 -2.75
CA LEU A 365 -4.09 25.25 -1.47
C LEU A 365 -3.31 23.92 -1.39
N THR A 366 -3.74 22.89 -2.11
CA THR A 366 -3.08 21.58 -2.11
C THR A 366 -1.94 21.47 -3.13
N LEU A 367 -1.84 22.39 -4.10
CA LEU A 367 -0.75 22.38 -5.10
C LEU A 367 0.67 22.31 -4.49
N PRO A 368 1.03 23.13 -3.47
CA PRO A 368 2.37 23.06 -2.88
C PRO A 368 2.68 21.68 -2.26
N GLY A 369 1.66 20.96 -1.84
CA GLY A 369 1.84 19.62 -1.27
C GLY A 369 2.43 18.60 -2.25
N LEU A 370 2.27 18.80 -3.56
CA LEU A 370 2.86 17.90 -4.55
C LEU A 370 4.39 17.87 -4.50
N THR A 371 5.02 18.97 -4.11
CA THR A 371 6.49 19.05 -3.96
C THR A 371 6.98 18.50 -2.62
N MET A 372 6.05 18.29 -1.67
CA MET A 372 6.33 17.79 -0.32
C MET A 372 5.97 16.31 -0.14
N LEU A 373 5.62 15.63 -1.23
CA LEU A 373 5.15 14.25 -1.19
C LEU A 373 6.29 13.29 -0.82
N ASP A 374 6.15 12.59 0.31
CA ASP A 374 7.05 11.51 0.70
C ASP A 374 6.64 10.21 -0.01
N SER A 375 7.45 9.80 -0.96
CA SER A 375 7.21 8.62 -1.79
C SER A 375 8.15 7.46 -1.51
N ASP A 376 9.09 7.65 -0.59
CA ASP A 376 10.04 6.63 -0.14
C ASP A 376 9.90 6.40 1.38
N PRO A 377 8.72 5.95 1.86
CA PRO A 377 8.48 5.80 3.29
C PRO A 377 9.29 4.66 3.90
N SER A 378 9.69 4.86 5.16
CA SER A 378 10.25 3.79 5.97
C SER A 378 9.22 2.69 6.24
N LEU A 379 9.69 1.43 6.42
CA LEU A 379 8.84 0.33 6.90
C LEU A 379 8.20 0.62 8.28
N LEU A 380 8.83 1.49 9.08
CA LEU A 380 8.25 1.96 10.34
C LEU A 380 6.90 2.64 10.15
N SER A 381 6.69 3.30 9.00
CA SER A 381 5.43 3.99 8.67
C SER A 381 4.23 3.06 8.45
N TYR A 382 4.46 1.76 8.36
CA TYR A 382 3.42 0.73 8.27
C TYR A 382 2.77 0.44 9.63
N PHE A 383 3.37 0.90 10.72
CA PHE A 383 2.87 0.70 12.09
C PHE A 383 2.50 2.04 12.74
N SER A 384 1.46 2.01 13.56
CA SER A 384 1.00 3.22 14.26
C SER A 384 2.09 3.76 15.19
N PRO A 385 2.44 5.07 15.13
CA PRO A 385 3.49 5.66 15.96
C PRO A 385 3.30 5.48 17.46
N SER A 386 2.06 5.40 17.93
CA SER A 386 1.72 5.16 19.34
C SER A 386 1.78 3.68 19.74
N GLY A 387 1.93 2.77 18.78
CA GLY A 387 1.93 1.32 19.01
C GLY A 387 3.27 0.81 19.58
N LYS A 388 3.19 -0.20 20.45
CA LYS A 388 4.38 -0.86 21.03
C LYS A 388 5.34 -1.42 19.97
N ILE A 389 4.78 -1.93 18.86
CA ILE A 389 5.56 -2.46 17.73
C ILE A 389 6.41 -1.35 17.10
N HIS A 390 5.80 -0.21 16.77
CA HIS A 390 6.52 0.93 16.20
C HIS A 390 7.61 1.45 17.16
N GLN A 391 7.31 1.53 18.45
CA GLN A 391 8.29 1.95 19.47
C GLN A 391 9.48 0.99 19.51
N GLY A 392 9.23 -0.32 19.48
CA GLY A 392 10.28 -1.33 19.49
C GLY A 392 11.14 -1.30 18.23
N LEU A 393 10.52 -1.28 17.05
CA LEU A 393 11.22 -1.16 15.78
C LEU A 393 12.04 0.14 15.70
N SER A 394 11.47 1.27 16.13
CA SER A 394 12.18 2.56 16.17
C SER A 394 13.35 2.58 17.14
N TYR A 395 13.23 1.88 18.28
CA TYR A 395 14.32 1.77 19.23
C TYR A 395 15.53 1.03 18.63
N ILE A 396 15.27 -0.13 18.01
CA ILE A 396 16.32 -0.93 17.35
C ILE A 396 16.92 -0.15 16.17
N ASP A 397 16.08 0.52 15.39
CA ASP A 397 16.52 1.34 14.26
C ASP A 397 17.47 2.45 14.68
N ARG A 398 17.13 3.22 15.70
CA ARG A 398 17.98 4.34 16.22
C ARG A 398 19.27 3.85 16.85
N ASN A 399 19.30 2.65 17.41
CA ASN A 399 20.42 2.12 18.20
C ASN A 399 21.30 1.11 17.46
N GLY A 400 21.18 1.01 16.13
CA GLY A 400 22.06 0.11 15.37
C GLY A 400 21.61 -0.12 13.93
N GLY A 401 20.52 0.53 13.48
CA GLY A 401 19.92 0.36 12.16
C GLY A 401 19.00 -0.86 12.08
N SER A 402 17.97 -0.75 11.27
CA SER A 402 16.95 -1.80 11.08
C SER A 402 16.86 -2.32 9.66
N SER A 403 17.34 -1.56 8.66
CA SER A 403 17.26 -1.91 7.25
C SER A 403 18.61 -2.38 6.72
N PRO A 404 18.73 -3.64 6.27
CA PRO A 404 19.97 -4.16 5.74
C PRO A 404 20.29 -3.57 4.35
N LEU A 405 21.57 -3.27 4.14
CA LEU A 405 22.17 -2.86 2.88
C LEU A 405 23.46 -3.64 2.67
N ILE A 406 23.63 -4.24 1.51
CA ILE A 406 24.83 -4.96 1.13
C ILE A 406 25.56 -4.20 0.02
N LEU A 407 26.85 -4.06 0.20
CA LEU A 407 27.74 -3.50 -0.80
C LEU A 407 28.76 -4.54 -1.22
N VAL A 408 28.88 -4.78 -2.51
CA VAL A 408 29.95 -5.58 -3.11
C VAL A 408 30.93 -4.62 -3.76
N VAL A 409 32.15 -4.62 -3.26
CA VAL A 409 33.21 -3.70 -3.69
C VAL A 409 34.35 -4.44 -4.37
N ARG A 410 35.00 -3.79 -5.34
CA ARG A 410 36.24 -4.24 -5.96
C ARG A 410 37.27 -3.11 -5.99
N THR A 411 38.56 -3.44 -6.07
CA THR A 411 39.61 -2.44 -6.21
C THR A 411 39.47 -1.67 -7.54
N LYS A 412 39.83 -0.38 -7.56
CA LYS A 412 39.79 0.46 -8.78
C LYS A 412 40.65 -0.11 -9.93
N ASN A 413 41.75 -0.73 -9.59
CA ASN A 413 42.69 -1.29 -10.57
C ASN A 413 42.31 -2.72 -11.01
N GLY A 414 41.29 -3.35 -10.42
CA GLY A 414 40.94 -4.73 -10.66
C GLY A 414 41.89 -5.74 -9.96
N ASP A 415 42.78 -5.25 -9.10
CA ASP A 415 43.70 -6.09 -8.35
C ASP A 415 42.97 -6.94 -7.31
N LYS A 416 43.54 -8.10 -6.99
CA LYS A 416 43.00 -8.97 -5.93
C LYS A 416 43.12 -8.29 -4.56
N ILE A 417 42.12 -8.51 -3.73
CA ILE A 417 42.10 -8.13 -2.31
C ILE A 417 42.97 -9.16 -1.55
N HIS A 418 44.27 -9.01 -1.64
CA HIS A 418 45.23 -10.00 -1.09
C HIS A 418 46.53 -9.37 -0.58
N SER A 419 46.50 -8.11 -0.18
CA SER A 419 47.67 -7.42 0.34
C SER A 419 47.31 -6.64 1.62
N ASP A 420 48.29 -6.46 2.47
CA ASP A 420 48.09 -5.61 3.69
C ASP A 420 47.65 -4.19 3.34
N LYS A 421 48.05 -3.67 2.17
CA LYS A 421 47.58 -2.40 1.65
C LYS A 421 46.09 -2.43 1.39
N SER A 422 45.57 -3.45 0.70
CA SER A 422 44.13 -3.60 0.42
C SER A 422 43.32 -3.71 1.70
N TYR A 423 43.82 -4.43 2.72
CA TYR A 423 43.12 -4.52 4.01
C TYR A 423 43.08 -3.20 4.77
N LYS A 424 44.16 -2.39 4.73
CA LYS A 424 44.17 -1.03 5.31
C LYS A 424 43.17 -0.13 4.60
N GLN A 425 43.04 -0.22 3.26
CA GLN A 425 42.07 0.54 2.50
C GLN A 425 40.62 0.08 2.82
N LEU A 426 40.38 -1.24 2.94
CA LEU A 426 39.07 -1.76 3.37
C LEU A 426 38.72 -1.29 4.79
N TRP A 427 39.72 -1.17 5.70
CA TRP A 427 39.47 -0.64 7.02
C TRP A 427 39.16 0.86 7.02
N ALA A 428 39.84 1.65 6.19
CA ALA A 428 39.51 3.05 5.97
C ALA A 428 38.08 3.21 5.41
N LEU A 429 37.71 2.38 4.43
CA LEU A 429 36.32 2.35 3.93
C LEU A 429 35.32 1.99 5.04
N GLN A 430 35.63 1.00 5.88
CA GLN A 430 34.81 0.64 7.04
C GLN A 430 34.56 1.84 7.95
N GLU A 431 35.60 2.57 8.31
CA GLU A 431 35.52 3.74 9.20
C GLU A 431 34.77 4.90 8.54
N SER A 432 34.99 5.15 7.24
CA SER A 432 34.28 6.18 6.47
C SER A 432 32.79 5.89 6.36
N LEU A 433 32.39 4.61 6.16
CA LEU A 433 31.00 4.20 6.14
C LEU A 433 30.35 4.32 7.52
N GLU A 434 31.04 3.97 8.61
CA GLU A 434 30.52 4.10 9.98
C GLU A 434 30.33 5.56 10.42
N GLN A 435 31.07 6.50 9.84
CA GLN A 435 30.88 7.94 10.11
C GLN A 435 29.65 8.52 9.42
N HIS A 436 29.09 7.83 8.43
CA HIS A 436 27.89 8.30 7.76
C HIS A 436 26.66 8.17 8.64
N ARG A 437 25.93 9.26 8.87
CA ARG A 437 24.83 9.34 9.85
C ARG A 437 23.64 8.40 9.59
N ALA A 438 23.47 7.96 8.35
CA ALA A 438 22.42 6.99 7.96
C ALA A 438 22.85 5.54 8.21
N VAL A 439 24.11 5.29 8.61
CA VAL A 439 24.66 3.97 8.87
C VAL A 439 24.69 3.70 10.36
N GLY A 440 24.08 2.60 10.78
CA GLY A 440 24.04 2.20 12.21
C GLY A 440 25.18 1.28 12.61
N SER A 441 25.47 0.29 11.78
CA SER A 441 26.60 -0.61 11.96
C SER A 441 27.08 -1.18 10.63
N VAL A 442 28.36 -1.49 10.55
CA VAL A 442 29.00 -2.08 9.38
C VAL A 442 29.79 -3.33 9.79
N ILE A 443 29.62 -4.42 9.05
CA ILE A 443 30.37 -5.65 9.22
C ILE A 443 30.99 -6.00 7.88
N SER A 444 32.28 -6.23 7.88
CA SER A 444 33.07 -6.51 6.70
C SER A 444 34.25 -7.40 7.01
N LEU A 445 34.96 -7.85 6.01
CA LEU A 445 36.14 -8.67 6.15
C LEU A 445 37.18 -8.11 7.14
N PRO A 446 37.52 -6.79 7.12
CA PRO A 446 38.45 -6.22 8.10
C PRO A 446 38.02 -6.41 9.55
N VAL A 447 36.71 -6.30 9.85
CA VAL A 447 36.18 -6.50 11.20
C VAL A 447 36.33 -7.94 11.65
N ILE A 448 36.11 -8.91 10.75
CA ILE A 448 36.30 -10.34 11.04
C ILE A 448 37.76 -10.65 11.30
N ILE A 449 38.68 -10.13 10.49
CA ILE A 449 40.12 -10.30 10.68
C ILE A 449 40.58 -9.64 12.00
N ALA A 450 40.10 -8.44 12.31
CA ALA A 450 40.41 -7.78 13.57
C ALA A 450 39.95 -8.58 14.80
N GLN A 451 38.77 -9.26 14.67
CA GLN A 451 38.29 -10.17 15.70
C GLN A 451 39.18 -11.40 15.86
N ALA A 452 39.60 -12.00 14.75
CA ALA A 452 40.55 -13.14 14.80
C ALA A 452 41.88 -12.78 15.42
N ILE A 453 42.43 -11.61 15.07
CA ILE A 453 43.69 -11.11 15.67
C ILE A 453 43.52 -10.91 17.18
N GLN A 454 42.39 -10.41 17.64
CA GLN A 454 42.14 -10.22 19.07
C GLN A 454 42.06 -11.54 19.84
N GLN A 455 41.50 -12.60 19.21
CA GLN A 455 41.43 -13.92 19.83
C GLN A 455 42.80 -14.64 19.87
N THR A 456 43.68 -14.35 18.90
CA THR A 456 45.01 -14.94 18.78
C THR A 456 46.09 -13.84 18.63
N PRO A 457 46.38 -13.08 19.66
CA PRO A 457 47.27 -11.90 19.57
C PRO A 457 48.70 -12.23 19.05
N ILE A 458 49.23 -13.38 19.40
CA ILE A 458 50.57 -13.81 18.99
C ILE A 458 50.61 -14.03 17.48
N LEU A 459 49.63 -14.74 16.93
CA LEU A 459 49.49 -14.96 15.47
C LEU A 459 49.30 -13.64 14.71
N GLY A 460 48.47 -12.72 15.25
CA GLY A 460 48.21 -11.40 14.65
C GLY A 460 49.43 -10.48 14.63
N TRP A 461 50.42 -10.71 15.52
CA TRP A 461 51.66 -9.92 15.57
C TRP A 461 52.69 -10.49 14.56
N ILE A 462 52.68 -11.79 14.31
CA ILE A 462 53.69 -12.47 13.49
C ILE A 462 53.21 -12.61 12.03
N MET A 463 51.96 -12.85 11.81
CA MET A 463 51.40 -13.15 10.47
C MET A 463 50.84 -11.89 9.78
N PRO A 464 51.18 -11.66 8.50
CA PRO A 464 50.47 -10.73 7.63
C PRO A 464 48.98 -11.08 7.51
N ARG A 465 48.12 -10.06 7.29
CA ARG A 465 46.63 -10.23 7.26
C ARG A 465 46.15 -11.19 6.21
N HIS A 466 46.81 -11.26 5.05
CA HIS A 466 46.48 -12.21 3.98
C HIS A 466 46.73 -13.68 4.37
N LEU A 467 47.76 -13.96 5.16
CA LEU A 467 48.01 -15.30 5.68
C LEU A 467 47.05 -15.70 6.79
N LEU A 468 46.59 -14.73 7.59
CA LEU A 468 45.49 -14.94 8.55
C LEU A 468 44.20 -15.34 7.85
N LEU A 469 43.86 -14.70 6.72
CA LEU A 469 42.69 -15.06 5.93
C LEU A 469 42.83 -16.51 5.38
N GLU A 470 43.98 -16.88 4.83
CA GLU A 470 44.24 -18.24 4.37
C GLU A 470 44.14 -19.28 5.50
N ALA A 471 44.62 -18.94 6.67
CA ALA A 471 44.49 -19.80 7.85
C ALA A 471 43.01 -19.93 8.30
N MET A 472 42.22 -18.88 8.15
CA MET A 472 40.77 -18.92 8.42
C MET A 472 40.00 -19.73 7.38
N GLU A 473 40.38 -19.63 6.11
CA GLU A 473 39.81 -20.44 5.02
C GLU A 473 40.12 -21.93 5.18
N MET A 474 41.32 -22.29 5.67
CA MET A 474 41.71 -23.67 5.96
C MET A 474 41.14 -24.22 7.27
N SER A 475 40.59 -23.37 8.12
CA SER A 475 39.96 -23.74 9.38
C SER A 475 38.45 -24.04 9.20
N ILE A 476 37.81 -24.48 10.30
CA ILE A 476 36.37 -24.77 10.35
C ILE A 476 35.49 -23.55 9.94
N ASN A 477 36.07 -22.35 9.84
CA ASN A 477 35.38 -21.09 9.53
C ASN A 477 35.42 -20.67 8.04
N ASP A 478 35.69 -21.57 7.11
CA ASP A 478 35.70 -21.32 5.65
C ASP A 478 34.41 -20.66 5.16
N LYS A 479 33.26 -21.06 5.70
CA LYS A 479 31.95 -20.44 5.38
C LYS A 479 31.88 -18.96 5.76
N VAL A 480 32.50 -18.56 6.88
CA VAL A 480 32.49 -17.16 7.31
C VAL A 480 33.38 -16.31 6.40
N ALA A 481 34.56 -16.78 6.04
CA ALA A 481 35.43 -16.07 5.12
C ALA A 481 34.77 -15.91 3.73
N LYS A 482 34.18 -16.96 3.18
CA LYS A 482 33.45 -16.95 1.91
C LYS A 482 32.18 -16.12 1.90
N SER A 483 31.68 -15.73 3.07
CA SER A 483 30.57 -14.78 3.17
C SER A 483 30.99 -13.32 2.96
N PHE A 484 32.29 -13.00 3.06
CA PHE A 484 32.81 -11.62 2.97
C PHE A 484 33.81 -11.39 1.83
N ILE A 485 34.36 -12.42 1.24
CA ILE A 485 35.28 -12.33 0.11
C ILE A 485 35.04 -13.51 -0.86
N THR A 486 35.12 -13.25 -2.17
CA THR A 486 35.00 -14.29 -3.19
C THR A 486 36.25 -15.15 -3.28
N ASP A 487 36.13 -16.42 -3.76
CA ASP A 487 37.23 -17.36 -3.90
C ASP A 487 38.36 -16.81 -4.80
N ASP A 488 38.07 -16.01 -5.81
CA ASP A 488 39.03 -15.33 -6.69
C ASP A 488 39.64 -14.08 -6.04
N ARG A 489 39.13 -13.67 -4.84
CA ARG A 489 39.56 -12.51 -4.07
C ARG A 489 39.45 -11.18 -4.81
N LYS A 490 38.54 -11.06 -5.78
CA LYS A 490 38.30 -9.84 -6.52
C LYS A 490 37.27 -8.94 -5.84
N TYR A 491 36.30 -9.54 -5.16
CA TYR A 491 35.16 -8.84 -4.56
C TYR A 491 35.17 -9.02 -3.04
N GLY A 492 34.95 -7.91 -2.33
CA GLY A 492 34.70 -7.87 -0.90
C GLY A 492 33.27 -7.44 -0.59
N LEU A 493 32.67 -8.00 0.46
CA LEU A 493 31.31 -7.72 0.88
C LEU A 493 31.32 -6.91 2.18
N PHE A 494 30.50 -5.86 2.21
CA PHE A 494 30.15 -5.06 3.38
C PHE A 494 28.67 -5.23 3.69
N MET A 495 28.35 -5.61 4.91
CA MET A 495 26.98 -5.68 5.43
C MET A 495 26.73 -4.47 6.31
N LEU A 496 25.80 -3.61 5.88
CA LEU A 496 25.42 -2.42 6.60
C LEU A 496 24.02 -2.58 7.18
N ARG A 497 23.78 -1.99 8.34
CA ARG A 497 22.44 -1.78 8.90
C ARG A 497 22.15 -0.29 8.85
N MET A 498 21.18 0.09 8.01
CA MET A 498 20.83 1.48 7.77
C MET A 498 19.81 1.98 8.79
N ILE A 499 19.98 3.24 9.22
CA ILE A 499 19.05 3.92 10.14
C ILE A 499 18.00 4.66 9.31
N GLU A 500 16.75 4.26 9.46
CA GLU A 500 15.61 4.86 8.79
C GLU A 500 15.07 6.12 9.48
N SER A 501 15.15 6.16 10.81
CA SER A 501 14.59 7.25 11.64
C SER A 501 15.27 8.60 11.43
N TYR A 502 16.52 8.63 11.01
CA TYR A 502 17.28 9.86 10.75
C TYR A 502 17.45 10.17 9.27
N ARG A 503 16.80 9.43 8.42
CA ARG A 503 16.87 9.61 6.97
C ARG A 503 16.21 10.93 6.55
N THR A 504 16.95 11.74 5.81
CA THR A 504 16.49 13.03 5.27
C THR A 504 16.43 13.06 3.75
N LEU A 505 17.11 12.12 3.10
CA LEU A 505 17.17 11.96 1.65
C LEU A 505 16.49 10.64 1.22
N PRO A 506 16.07 10.51 -0.03
CA PRO A 506 15.66 9.22 -0.59
C PRO A 506 16.77 8.17 -0.47
N ARG A 507 16.39 6.89 -0.29
CA ARG A 507 17.35 5.80 -0.11
C ARG A 507 18.39 5.71 -1.22
N LEU A 508 17.94 5.86 -2.47
CA LEU A 508 18.85 5.76 -3.62
C LEU A 508 19.88 6.90 -3.66
N ASP A 509 19.53 8.08 -3.15
CA ASP A 509 20.46 9.20 -3.05
C ASP A 509 21.51 8.95 -1.96
N ILE A 510 21.10 8.34 -0.83
CA ILE A 510 22.04 7.91 0.23
C ILE A 510 22.99 6.83 -0.30
N VAL A 511 22.49 5.89 -1.10
CA VAL A 511 23.35 4.86 -1.72
C VAL A 511 24.34 5.49 -2.70
N GLU A 512 23.96 6.57 -3.37
CA GLU A 512 24.87 7.32 -4.23
C GLU A 512 25.96 8.05 -3.40
N GLU A 513 25.61 8.63 -2.24
CA GLU A 513 26.60 9.16 -1.29
C GLU A 513 27.58 8.07 -0.81
N ILE A 514 27.05 6.89 -0.47
CA ILE A 514 27.86 5.72 -0.08
C ILE A 514 28.75 5.26 -1.24
N ARG A 515 28.28 5.31 -2.49
CA ARG A 515 29.10 5.01 -3.66
C ARG A 515 30.28 5.95 -3.79
N LEU A 516 30.04 7.26 -3.61
CA LEU A 516 31.11 8.27 -3.65
C LEU A 516 32.14 8.07 -2.54
N ILE A 517 31.70 7.71 -1.32
CA ILE A 517 32.59 7.36 -0.21
C ILE A 517 33.47 6.15 -0.61
N THR A 518 32.84 5.11 -1.18
CA THR A 518 33.54 3.89 -1.63
C THR A 518 34.60 4.20 -2.69
N GLU A 519 34.27 5.09 -3.64
CA GLU A 519 35.19 5.51 -4.69
C GLU A 519 36.36 6.34 -4.15
N ASN A 520 36.13 7.19 -3.15
CA ASN A 520 37.18 8.00 -2.54
C ASN A 520 38.21 7.13 -1.77
N GLU A 521 37.75 6.02 -1.19
CA GLU A 521 38.64 5.08 -0.49
C GLU A 521 39.34 4.08 -1.45
N GLY A 522 39.22 4.24 -2.76
CA GLY A 522 39.96 3.47 -3.75
C GLY A 522 39.27 2.21 -4.26
N PHE A 523 37.98 2.06 -4.03
CA PHE A 523 37.17 0.95 -4.50
C PHE A 523 36.09 1.41 -5.50
N TYR A 524 35.56 0.47 -6.29
CA TYR A 524 34.31 0.62 -7.02
C TYR A 524 33.22 -0.15 -6.29
N LEU A 525 32.04 0.47 -6.20
CA LEU A 525 30.81 -0.22 -5.79
C LEU A 525 30.27 -0.97 -7.00
N GLU A 526 30.47 -2.29 -7.06
CA GLU A 526 30.04 -3.15 -8.16
C GLU A 526 28.55 -3.46 -8.07
N ILE A 527 28.08 -3.85 -6.89
CA ILE A 527 26.67 -4.20 -6.63
C ILE A 527 26.27 -3.60 -5.27
N ALA A 528 25.10 -2.99 -5.24
CA ALA A 528 24.39 -2.68 -4.01
C ALA A 528 23.07 -3.46 -3.99
N GLY A 529 22.78 -4.11 -2.87
CA GLY A 529 21.62 -5.00 -2.74
C GLY A 529 20.99 -4.97 -1.36
N ASP A 530 20.07 -5.88 -1.15
CA ASP A 530 19.26 -6.07 0.04
C ASP A 530 18.07 -5.08 0.14
N ILE A 531 17.28 -5.23 1.20
CA ILE A 531 15.97 -4.62 1.36
C ILE A 531 16.00 -3.08 1.23
N TYR A 532 17.08 -2.44 1.66
CA TYR A 532 17.24 -0.99 1.57
C TYR A 532 17.20 -0.49 0.11
N ILE A 533 17.92 -1.18 -0.77
CA ILE A 533 17.93 -0.90 -2.22
C ILE A 533 16.58 -1.22 -2.85
N LEU A 534 16.03 -2.41 -2.55
CA LEU A 534 14.77 -2.85 -3.11
C LEU A 534 13.63 -1.88 -2.78
N GLN A 535 13.59 -1.37 -1.54
CA GLN A 535 12.61 -0.36 -1.15
C GLN A 535 12.79 0.98 -1.88
N GLY A 536 14.03 1.45 -2.03
CA GLY A 536 14.31 2.67 -2.79
C GLY A 536 13.93 2.54 -4.27
N GLN A 537 14.20 1.39 -4.88
CA GLN A 537 13.78 1.10 -6.26
C GLN A 537 12.25 1.02 -6.37
N LEU A 538 11.58 0.39 -5.40
CA LEU A 538 10.13 0.33 -5.33
C LEU A 538 9.52 1.72 -5.25
N ALA A 539 10.05 2.59 -4.39
CA ALA A 539 9.62 3.97 -4.25
C ALA A 539 9.68 4.72 -5.59
N LYS A 540 10.79 4.60 -6.32
CA LYS A 540 10.96 5.17 -7.67
C LYS A 540 9.95 4.59 -8.67
N LEU A 541 9.69 3.28 -8.62
CA LEU A 541 8.72 2.61 -9.47
C LEU A 541 7.29 3.06 -9.15
N VAL A 542 6.94 3.23 -7.88
CA VAL A 542 5.62 3.72 -7.45
C VAL A 542 5.35 5.11 -8.00
N ILE A 543 6.31 6.05 -7.92
CA ILE A 543 6.16 7.39 -8.49
C ILE A 543 6.01 7.34 -10.00
N LYS A 544 6.92 6.64 -10.69
CA LYS A 544 6.88 6.52 -12.16
C LYS A 544 5.56 5.92 -12.64
N SER A 545 5.11 4.90 -11.93
CA SER A 545 3.84 4.22 -12.15
C SER A 545 2.64 5.14 -11.90
N LEU A 546 2.67 5.89 -10.80
CA LEU A 546 1.59 6.81 -10.44
C LEU A 546 1.43 7.90 -11.53
N ILE A 547 2.52 8.59 -11.87
CA ILE A 547 2.48 9.67 -12.87
C ILE A 547 2.10 9.11 -14.26
N GLY A 548 2.77 8.05 -14.70
CA GLY A 548 2.49 7.42 -15.99
C GLY A 548 1.10 6.78 -16.05
N GLY A 549 0.65 6.14 -14.98
CA GLY A 549 -0.66 5.53 -14.86
C GLY A 549 -1.78 6.58 -14.88
N LEU A 550 -1.67 7.63 -14.06
CA LEU A 550 -2.64 8.72 -14.02
C LEU A 550 -2.75 9.44 -15.38
N SER A 551 -1.62 9.73 -16.03
CA SER A 551 -1.60 10.40 -17.33
C SER A 551 -2.31 9.57 -18.41
N LYS A 552 -2.00 8.26 -18.48
CA LYS A 552 -2.64 7.33 -19.42
C LYS A 552 -4.15 7.21 -19.13
N LEU A 553 -4.52 7.13 -17.84
CA LEU A 553 -5.90 7.02 -17.38
C LEU A 553 -6.73 8.25 -17.76
N ILE A 554 -6.20 9.46 -17.50
CA ILE A 554 -6.87 10.72 -17.84
C ILE A 554 -7.04 10.85 -19.36
N LEU A 555 -6.02 10.51 -20.14
CA LEU A 555 -6.09 10.49 -21.60
C LEU A 555 -7.16 9.52 -22.10
N LEU A 556 -7.15 8.29 -21.60
CA LEU A 556 -8.11 7.25 -21.96
C LEU A 556 -9.54 7.67 -21.63
N PHE A 557 -9.75 8.22 -20.44
CA PHE A 557 -11.07 8.70 -20.02
C PHE A 557 -11.52 9.92 -20.82
N GLY A 558 -10.58 10.78 -21.24
CA GLY A 558 -10.85 11.86 -22.18
C GLY A 558 -11.35 11.33 -23.54
N ILE A 559 -10.71 10.30 -24.09
CA ILE A 559 -11.15 9.64 -25.34
C ILE A 559 -12.55 9.06 -25.18
N ILE A 560 -12.81 8.32 -24.09
CA ILE A 560 -14.14 7.72 -23.85
C ILE A 560 -15.19 8.82 -23.66
N ALA A 561 -14.87 9.88 -22.90
CA ALA A 561 -15.76 11.02 -22.71
C ALA A 561 -16.08 11.70 -24.06
N PHE A 562 -15.13 11.80 -24.97
CA PHE A 562 -15.36 12.31 -26.33
C PHE A 562 -16.29 11.41 -27.15
N ILE A 563 -16.04 10.11 -27.15
CA ILE A 563 -16.89 9.13 -27.86
C ILE A 563 -18.32 9.18 -27.32
N VAL A 564 -18.47 9.23 -25.99
CA VAL A 564 -19.78 9.24 -25.32
C VAL A 564 -20.48 10.57 -25.49
N SER A 565 -19.78 11.72 -25.35
CA SER A 565 -20.38 13.05 -25.39
C SER A 565 -20.56 13.58 -26.83
N ARG A 566 -19.65 13.20 -27.74
CA ARG A 566 -19.49 13.79 -29.10
C ARG A 566 -19.34 15.32 -29.05
N SER A 567 -18.69 15.85 -28.02
CA SER A 567 -18.53 17.27 -27.78
C SER A 567 -17.20 17.56 -27.12
N TRP A 568 -16.32 18.35 -27.76
CA TRP A 568 -15.02 18.71 -27.21
C TRP A 568 -15.12 19.47 -25.87
N ARG A 569 -16.13 20.33 -25.73
CA ARG A 569 -16.33 21.09 -24.48
C ARG A 569 -16.67 20.20 -23.30
N ILE A 570 -17.56 19.24 -23.50
CA ILE A 570 -17.92 18.29 -22.45
C ILE A 570 -16.72 17.42 -22.13
N THR A 571 -15.96 16.99 -23.13
CA THR A 571 -14.73 16.20 -22.92
C THR A 571 -13.72 16.97 -22.07
N LEU A 572 -13.45 18.22 -22.40
CA LEU A 572 -12.53 19.05 -21.64
C LEU A 572 -13.03 19.26 -20.19
N SER A 573 -14.33 19.47 -20.00
CA SER A 573 -14.90 19.62 -18.66
C SER A 573 -14.76 18.35 -17.82
N VAL A 574 -14.88 17.17 -18.44
CA VAL A 574 -14.64 15.88 -17.78
C VAL A 574 -13.16 15.71 -17.41
N VAL A 575 -12.25 16.00 -18.36
CA VAL A 575 -10.80 15.88 -18.11
C VAL A 575 -10.36 16.78 -16.96
N VAL A 576 -10.82 18.04 -16.93
CA VAL A 576 -10.52 18.95 -15.81
C VAL A 576 -11.12 18.44 -14.50
N SER A 577 -12.36 17.94 -14.53
CA SER A 577 -13.03 17.41 -13.32
C SER A 577 -12.31 16.18 -12.76
N ILE A 578 -11.81 15.29 -13.63
CA ILE A 578 -11.05 14.10 -13.24
C ILE A 578 -9.68 14.50 -12.70
N PHE A 579 -9.02 15.50 -13.29
CA PHE A 579 -7.68 15.93 -12.87
C PHE A 579 -7.66 16.53 -11.46
N VAL A 580 -8.72 17.22 -11.05
CA VAL A 580 -8.87 17.78 -9.69
C VAL A 580 -8.76 16.70 -8.60
N ILE A 581 -9.23 15.47 -8.86
CA ILE A 581 -9.29 14.40 -7.87
C ILE A 581 -7.88 13.98 -7.39
N PRO A 582 -6.99 13.47 -8.25
CA PRO A 582 -5.65 13.05 -7.83
C PRO A 582 -4.80 14.24 -7.36
N LEU A 583 -4.97 15.41 -7.96
CA LEU A 583 -4.26 16.62 -7.57
C LEU A 583 -4.53 16.97 -6.10
N THR A 584 -5.81 16.93 -5.70
CA THR A 584 -6.19 17.23 -4.32
C THR A 584 -5.76 16.12 -3.36
N ILE A 585 -5.92 14.83 -3.73
CA ILE A 585 -5.51 13.71 -2.89
C ILE A 585 -4.01 13.76 -2.62
N LEU A 586 -3.20 13.83 -3.68
CA LEU A 586 -1.74 13.84 -3.56
C LEU A 586 -1.23 15.12 -2.89
N GLY A 587 -1.84 16.25 -3.20
CA GLY A 587 -1.51 17.50 -2.54
C GLY A 587 -1.81 17.48 -1.04
N CYS A 588 -2.95 16.91 -0.62
CA CYS A 588 -3.24 16.67 0.80
C CYS A 588 -2.20 15.74 1.44
N PHE A 589 -1.81 14.65 0.77
CA PHE A 589 -0.80 13.74 1.28
C PHE A 589 0.51 14.47 1.55
N GLY A 590 0.96 15.33 0.63
CA GLY A 590 2.19 16.10 0.82
C GLY A 590 2.09 17.12 1.97
N ILE A 591 1.01 17.93 2.03
CA ILE A 591 0.83 18.93 3.09
C ILE A 591 0.81 18.29 4.48
N TYR A 592 0.06 17.20 4.64
CA TYR A 592 -0.04 16.48 5.92
C TYR A 592 1.11 15.50 6.15
N ARG A 593 2.12 15.48 5.26
CA ARG A 593 3.26 14.54 5.30
C ARG A 593 2.82 13.08 5.46
N ILE A 594 1.72 12.74 4.79
CA ILE A 594 1.23 11.36 4.73
C ILE A 594 2.07 10.63 3.68
N PRO A 595 2.84 9.61 4.06
CA PRO A 595 3.70 8.92 3.10
C PRO A 595 2.88 8.14 2.08
N LEU A 596 3.36 8.17 0.83
CA LEU A 596 2.78 7.45 -0.29
C LEU A 596 3.46 6.09 -0.41
N ASP A 597 2.81 5.06 0.09
CA ASP A 597 3.28 3.68 0.00
C ASP A 597 2.62 2.90 -1.15
N ILE A 598 3.09 1.68 -1.40
CA ILE A 598 2.57 0.83 -2.49
C ILE A 598 1.09 0.49 -2.33
N ILE A 599 0.57 0.48 -1.10
CA ILE A 599 -0.83 0.17 -0.79
C ILE A 599 -1.71 1.39 -1.06
N SER A 600 -1.26 2.58 -0.67
CA SER A 600 -2.02 3.82 -0.80
C SER A 600 -1.91 4.46 -2.20
N ALA A 601 -0.82 4.23 -2.93
CA ALA A 601 -0.60 4.82 -4.26
C ALA A 601 -1.74 4.54 -5.28
N PRO A 602 -2.29 3.32 -5.42
CA PRO A 602 -3.37 3.05 -6.37
C PRO A 602 -4.71 3.67 -5.97
N ALA A 603 -4.86 4.19 -4.74
CA ALA A 603 -6.12 4.78 -4.28
C ALA A 603 -6.60 5.95 -5.17
N SER A 604 -5.67 6.77 -5.68
CA SER A 604 -6.00 7.85 -6.61
C SER A 604 -6.58 7.32 -7.93
N ASN A 605 -6.02 6.24 -8.48
CA ASN A 605 -6.53 5.61 -9.70
C ASN A 605 -7.92 5.00 -9.48
N VAL A 606 -8.12 4.33 -8.34
CA VAL A 606 -9.41 3.77 -7.94
C VAL A 606 -10.46 4.87 -7.75
N ALA A 607 -10.10 5.97 -7.06
CA ALA A 607 -11.00 7.11 -6.84
C ALA A 607 -11.45 7.76 -8.16
N ILE A 608 -10.52 7.92 -9.12
CA ILE A 608 -10.86 8.44 -10.47
C ILE A 608 -11.78 7.46 -11.20
N ALA A 609 -11.46 6.16 -11.18
CA ALA A 609 -12.27 5.14 -11.85
C ALA A 609 -13.70 5.07 -11.32
N MET A 610 -13.90 5.29 -10.01
CA MET A 610 -15.23 5.38 -9.39
C MET A 610 -15.92 6.72 -9.68
N GLY A 611 -15.14 7.80 -9.78
CA GLY A 611 -15.67 9.14 -10.05
C GLY A 611 -16.24 9.30 -11.45
N ILE A 612 -15.59 8.72 -12.45
CA ILE A 612 -16.03 8.83 -13.84
C ILE A 612 -17.39 8.16 -14.10
N ASP A 613 -17.78 7.19 -13.28
CA ASP A 613 -19.09 6.53 -13.36
C ASP A 613 -20.23 7.56 -13.33
N SER A 614 -20.24 8.42 -12.33
CA SER A 614 -21.22 9.49 -12.19
C SER A 614 -21.18 10.46 -13.39
N MET A 615 -19.98 10.82 -13.87
CA MET A 615 -19.83 11.73 -15.01
C MET A 615 -20.38 11.13 -16.31
N ILE A 616 -20.17 9.85 -16.57
CA ILE A 616 -20.71 9.16 -17.75
C ILE A 616 -22.23 9.09 -17.72
N HIS A 617 -22.83 8.79 -16.56
CA HIS A 617 -24.27 8.83 -16.37
C HIS A 617 -24.83 10.23 -16.68
N MET A 618 -24.18 11.29 -16.21
CA MET A 618 -24.58 12.67 -16.49
C MET A 618 -24.45 13.06 -17.95
N ILE A 619 -23.35 12.65 -18.64
CA ILE A 619 -23.16 12.90 -20.08
C ILE A 619 -24.28 12.24 -20.90
N LYS A 620 -24.61 10.98 -20.60
CA LYS A 620 -25.69 10.26 -21.31
C LYS A 620 -27.05 10.90 -21.07
N ALA A 621 -27.34 11.37 -19.86
CA ALA A 621 -28.55 12.12 -19.56
C ALA A 621 -28.59 13.48 -20.29
N TYR A 622 -27.47 14.19 -20.34
CA TYR A 622 -27.37 15.44 -21.09
C TYR A 622 -27.61 15.26 -22.60
N ARG A 623 -27.07 14.21 -23.19
CA ARG A 623 -27.35 13.91 -24.62
C ARG A 623 -28.83 13.71 -24.92
N ARG A 624 -29.60 13.25 -23.94
CA ARG A 624 -31.04 13.04 -24.06
C ARG A 624 -31.83 14.34 -23.82
N THR A 625 -31.46 15.10 -22.77
CA THR A 625 -32.25 16.26 -22.31
C THR A 625 -31.77 17.60 -22.88
N ARG A 626 -30.49 17.66 -23.31
CA ARG A 626 -29.78 18.88 -23.75
C ARG A 626 -29.84 20.04 -22.73
N ASN A 627 -30.12 19.74 -21.47
CA ASN A 627 -30.22 20.71 -20.39
C ASN A 627 -29.59 20.20 -19.11
N TRP A 628 -28.51 20.85 -18.66
CA TRP A 628 -27.78 20.46 -17.44
C TRP A 628 -28.60 20.58 -16.17
N GLN A 629 -29.58 21.47 -16.12
CA GLN A 629 -30.44 21.61 -14.97
C GLN A 629 -31.35 20.39 -14.81
N LYS A 630 -31.98 19.96 -15.90
CA LYS A 630 -32.80 18.75 -15.92
C LYS A 630 -31.97 17.50 -15.59
N VAL A 631 -30.73 17.43 -16.11
CA VAL A 631 -29.80 16.32 -15.80
C VAL A 631 -29.50 16.26 -14.31
N ARG A 632 -29.21 17.39 -13.71
CA ARG A 632 -28.92 17.46 -12.28
C ARG A 632 -30.14 17.06 -11.45
N ASP A 633 -31.31 17.59 -11.78
CA ASP A 633 -32.57 17.28 -11.07
C ASP A 633 -32.93 15.78 -11.16
N GLU A 634 -32.54 15.12 -12.24
CA GLU A 634 -32.73 13.68 -12.42
C GLU A 634 -31.69 12.83 -11.68
N LEU A 635 -30.41 13.25 -11.67
CA LEU A 635 -29.29 12.41 -11.24
C LEU A 635 -28.65 12.80 -9.91
N TRP A 636 -29.02 13.95 -9.28
CA TRP A 636 -28.40 14.35 -8.03
C TRP A 636 -28.59 13.33 -6.91
N GLN A 637 -29.78 12.74 -6.79
CA GLN A 637 -30.05 11.72 -5.77
C GLN A 637 -29.22 10.44 -5.98
N PRO A 638 -29.21 9.79 -7.16
CA PRO A 638 -28.37 8.61 -7.35
C PRO A 638 -26.88 8.89 -7.21
N VAL A 639 -26.39 10.04 -7.69
CA VAL A 639 -24.97 10.44 -7.55
C VAL A 639 -24.58 10.66 -6.08
N LEU A 640 -25.36 11.44 -5.33
CA LEU A 640 -25.08 11.68 -3.91
C LEU A 640 -25.28 10.40 -3.08
N THR A 641 -26.26 9.56 -3.41
CA THR A 641 -26.46 8.29 -2.74
C THR A 641 -25.24 7.37 -2.96
N SER A 642 -24.80 7.24 -4.20
CA SER A 642 -23.61 6.46 -4.54
C SER A 642 -22.37 7.00 -3.80
N MET A 643 -22.14 8.32 -3.88
CA MET A 643 -21.06 8.99 -3.17
C MET A 643 -21.09 8.68 -1.66
N PHE A 644 -22.23 8.89 -1.02
CA PHE A 644 -22.38 8.72 0.42
C PHE A 644 -22.12 7.29 0.88
N VAL A 645 -22.70 6.33 0.17
CA VAL A 645 -22.51 4.91 0.51
C VAL A 645 -21.07 4.47 0.27
N ILE A 646 -20.45 4.87 -0.85
CA ILE A 646 -19.06 4.55 -1.15
C ILE A 646 -18.11 5.22 -0.14
N ALA A 647 -18.31 6.52 0.13
CA ALA A 647 -17.47 7.28 1.05
C ALA A 647 -17.51 6.69 2.46
N ILE A 648 -18.67 6.31 2.96
CA ILE A 648 -18.79 5.64 4.27
C ILE A 648 -18.13 4.26 4.24
N GLY A 649 -18.33 3.49 3.17
CA GLY A 649 -17.75 2.16 3.05
C GLY A 649 -16.23 2.18 3.13
N PHE A 650 -15.57 3.09 2.41
CA PHE A 650 -14.12 3.27 2.50
C PHE A 650 -13.69 4.05 3.76
N GLY A 651 -14.56 4.90 4.30
CA GLY A 651 -14.33 5.59 5.57
C GLY A 651 -14.14 4.65 6.76
N ILE A 652 -14.67 3.43 6.69
CA ILE A 652 -14.45 2.39 7.70
C ILE A 652 -12.97 2.06 7.83
N PHE A 653 -12.20 2.09 6.74
CA PHE A 653 -10.77 1.80 6.76
C PHE A 653 -9.95 2.81 7.57
N LEU A 654 -10.49 4.01 7.85
CA LEU A 654 -9.85 4.98 8.75
C LEU A 654 -9.71 4.45 10.18
N PHE A 655 -10.51 3.46 10.56
CA PHE A 655 -10.46 2.82 11.88
C PHE A 655 -9.53 1.59 11.91
N SER A 656 -8.85 1.28 10.81
CA SER A 656 -7.83 0.22 10.78
C SER A 656 -6.70 0.52 11.75
N THR A 657 -6.10 -0.52 12.30
CA THR A 657 -4.84 -0.40 13.05
C THR A 657 -3.60 -0.40 12.15
N PHE A 658 -3.80 -0.60 10.84
CA PHE A 658 -2.76 -0.66 9.84
C PHE A 658 -2.76 0.64 9.00
N PRO A 659 -1.78 1.55 9.21
CA PRO A 659 -1.75 2.87 8.58
C PRO A 659 -1.88 2.88 7.05
N PRO A 660 -1.29 1.94 6.27
CA PRO A 660 -1.50 1.91 4.82
C PRO A 660 -2.96 1.72 4.41
N THR A 661 -3.73 0.88 5.14
CA THR A 661 -5.18 0.70 4.92
C THR A 661 -5.94 2.00 5.23
N GLN A 662 -5.57 2.71 6.31
CA GLN A 662 -6.17 4.02 6.64
C GLN A 662 -5.95 5.04 5.52
N ARG A 663 -4.72 5.14 5.01
CA ARG A 663 -4.34 6.05 3.91
C ARG A 663 -5.11 5.73 2.64
N PHE A 664 -5.19 4.46 2.29
CA PHE A 664 -5.95 3.97 1.14
C PHE A 664 -7.44 4.34 1.26
N GLY A 665 -8.08 4.01 2.38
CA GLY A 665 -9.49 4.32 2.63
C GLY A 665 -9.78 5.82 2.65
N GLY A 666 -8.93 6.61 3.31
CA GLY A 666 -9.04 8.07 3.37
C GLY A 666 -8.90 8.73 2.00
N ALA A 667 -7.96 8.27 1.18
CA ALA A 667 -7.77 8.76 -0.19
C ALA A 667 -9.00 8.49 -1.07
N ILE A 668 -9.57 7.29 -1.01
CA ILE A 668 -10.77 6.95 -1.78
C ILE A 668 -12.00 7.72 -1.26
N LEU A 669 -12.16 7.86 0.06
CA LEU A 669 -13.22 8.67 0.65
C LEU A 669 -13.16 10.11 0.10
N LEU A 670 -12.01 10.76 0.21
CA LEU A 670 -11.81 12.13 -0.28
C LEU A 670 -12.05 12.20 -1.79
N GLY A 671 -11.49 11.27 -2.56
CA GLY A 671 -11.63 11.21 -4.01
C GLY A 671 -13.07 11.00 -4.46
N THR A 672 -13.83 10.15 -3.78
CA THR A 672 -15.25 9.89 -4.10
C THR A 672 -16.11 11.14 -3.86
N VAL A 673 -15.88 11.84 -2.75
CA VAL A 673 -16.58 13.11 -2.46
C VAL A 673 -16.26 14.16 -3.53
N LEU A 674 -14.97 14.34 -3.86
CA LEU A 674 -14.55 15.27 -4.90
C LEU A 674 -15.13 14.89 -6.26
N ALA A 675 -15.15 13.62 -6.61
CA ALA A 675 -15.69 13.12 -7.88
C ALA A 675 -17.18 13.44 -8.05
N ALA A 676 -17.98 13.23 -7.01
CA ALA A 676 -19.40 13.57 -7.04
C ALA A 676 -19.63 15.10 -7.14
N LEU A 677 -18.87 15.87 -6.36
CA LEU A 677 -18.98 17.33 -6.39
C LEU A 677 -18.52 17.91 -7.74
N THR A 678 -17.43 17.42 -8.30
CA THR A 678 -16.96 17.87 -9.62
C THR A 678 -17.92 17.47 -10.74
N ALA A 679 -18.52 16.27 -10.68
CA ALA A 679 -19.54 15.82 -11.63
C ALA A 679 -20.80 16.71 -11.58
N LEU A 680 -21.31 17.04 -10.37
CA LEU A 680 -22.55 17.79 -10.21
C LEU A 680 -22.40 19.32 -10.44
N TYR A 681 -21.20 19.87 -10.20
CA TYR A 681 -21.02 21.34 -10.20
C TYR A 681 -19.99 21.81 -11.23
N ILE A 682 -18.79 21.24 -11.29
CA ILE A 682 -17.71 21.70 -12.17
C ILE A 682 -17.96 21.30 -13.62
N MET A 683 -18.30 20.04 -13.88
CA MET A 683 -18.53 19.55 -15.23
C MET A 683 -19.66 20.31 -15.95
N PRO A 684 -20.84 20.57 -15.36
CA PRO A 684 -21.87 21.39 -15.98
C PRO A 684 -21.48 22.86 -16.19
N LEU A 685 -20.70 23.43 -15.28
CA LEU A 685 -20.21 24.82 -15.39
C LEU A 685 -19.28 25.00 -16.57
N LEU A 686 -18.27 24.14 -16.71
CA LEU A 686 -17.26 24.24 -17.76
C LEU A 686 -17.79 23.85 -19.15
N SER A 687 -18.82 22.99 -19.20
CA SER A 687 -19.42 22.54 -20.47
C SER A 687 -20.35 23.54 -21.13
N ASP A 688 -20.88 24.53 -20.36
CA ASP A 688 -21.84 25.55 -20.83
C ASP A 688 -21.19 26.94 -20.84
N LYS A 689 -20.96 27.48 -22.06
CA LYS A 689 -20.28 28.78 -22.24
C LYS A 689 -21.01 29.95 -21.55
N ASN A 690 -22.34 29.93 -21.59
CA ASN A 690 -23.15 31.01 -21.02
C ASN A 690 -23.05 31.00 -19.48
N ARG A 691 -23.11 29.83 -18.86
CA ARG A 691 -22.95 29.66 -17.40
C ARG A 691 -21.56 30.04 -16.91
N LEU A 692 -20.51 29.70 -17.67
CA LEU A 692 -19.15 30.09 -17.32
C LEU A 692 -18.98 31.61 -17.35
N GLY A 693 -19.53 32.28 -18.39
CA GLY A 693 -19.53 33.76 -18.50
C GLY A 693 -20.30 34.44 -17.36
N GLU A 694 -21.50 33.97 -17.05
CA GLU A 694 -22.32 34.46 -15.92
C GLU A 694 -21.61 34.26 -14.57
N TRP A 695 -20.94 33.12 -14.35
CA TRP A 695 -20.21 32.84 -13.13
C TRP A 695 -19.00 33.77 -12.95
N ILE A 696 -18.20 33.97 -14.00
CA ILE A 696 -17.06 34.91 -13.98
C ILE A 696 -17.56 36.36 -13.73
N GLY A 697 -18.64 36.76 -14.38
CA GLY A 697 -19.26 38.07 -14.17
C GLY A 697 -19.73 38.30 -12.73
N SER A 698 -20.40 37.30 -12.15
CA SER A 698 -20.87 37.35 -10.76
C SER A 698 -19.73 37.39 -9.73
N LEU A 699 -18.64 36.66 -9.98
CA LEU A 699 -17.43 36.71 -9.16
C LEU A 699 -16.79 38.11 -9.18
N ARG A 700 -16.67 38.70 -10.37
CA ARG A 700 -16.09 40.02 -10.53
C ARG A 700 -16.88 41.11 -9.77
N VAL A 701 -18.22 41.02 -9.80
CA VAL A 701 -19.10 41.94 -9.04
C VAL A 701 -18.92 41.75 -7.53
N LYS A 702 -18.84 40.49 -7.03
CA LYS A 702 -18.63 40.22 -5.60
C LYS A 702 -17.26 40.66 -5.10
N ILE A 703 -16.20 40.44 -5.88
CA ILE A 703 -14.83 40.90 -5.54
C ILE A 703 -14.82 42.46 -5.47
N ASN A 704 -15.43 43.13 -6.42
CA ASN A 704 -15.53 44.61 -6.40
C ASN A 704 -16.34 45.11 -5.19
N GLN A 705 -17.42 44.42 -4.80
CA GLN A 705 -18.20 44.77 -3.61
C GLN A 705 -17.44 44.51 -2.29
N LEU A 706 -16.57 43.51 -2.22
CA LEU A 706 -15.70 43.26 -1.08
C LEU A 706 -14.58 44.32 -1.02
N ALA A 707 -13.97 44.65 -2.14
CA ALA A 707 -12.97 45.70 -2.21
C ALA A 707 -13.49 47.09 -1.84
N THR A 708 -14.77 47.41 -2.17
CA THR A 708 -15.39 48.66 -1.79
C THR A 708 -15.90 48.71 -0.34
N LYS A 709 -15.99 47.56 0.35
CA LYS A 709 -16.34 47.51 1.79
C LYS A 709 -15.11 47.53 2.71
N SER A 710 -13.91 47.32 2.16
CA SER A 710 -12.64 47.36 2.90
C SER A 710 -11.93 48.73 2.82
N PHE A 711 -12.52 49.70 2.17
CA PHE A 711 -12.21 51.12 2.21
C PHE A 711 -13.36 51.87 2.91
#